data_8ba0acd6f2aaaf99e2a65406ec4017d4
#
_entry.id   8ba0acd6f2aaaf99e2a65406ec4017d4
#
_cell.length_a   1.000
_cell.length_b   1.000
_cell.length_c   1.000
_cell.angle_alpha   90.00
_cell.angle_beta   90.00
_cell.angle_gamma   90.00
#
_symmetry.space_group_name_H-M   'P 1'
#
loop_
_entity.id
_entity.type
_entity.pdbx_description
1 polymer ?
#
loop_
_entity_poly.entity_id
_entity_poly.type
_entity_poly.pdbx_seq_one_letter_code
_entity_poly.pdbx_strand_id
1 'polypeptide(L)'
;MAELPDMIEDLALILVVAGVVTLIFKKLKQPLVLGYIVAGFLVSPNMPYTASVADMENVHLWADIGVMFLLFSLGLDFSFKKILKMGASPVISTCTIIFCMSMLGFCVGRLFGWEQMDCIFLGGMLAMSSTTIIYKAFDDLGLRQQQFAGLVMSVLILEDILAIVMMVMLSAIAQGNLEGSKMLESVMRIGFFLILWLVVGIFAIPLFLRAVRSLINTEVLLVVSLGLCCAMAVISSKVGFSSAFGAFIMGSILAETVEAERIEKLVEPVKNLFGAIFFVSVGMLVDPKILVEYAVPIILLVMTILIGQSVFGTFSFMLGGESLKSAMRCGFSMAQIGEFSFIIASLGLSLGVISHFLYPVVVAVSVITTFLTPYMIRFATPVYNNLEHRLPNKLINSLNSLSMGNHQHQHGQNLWKKLLTQMTINTVVYSILTSAAIVMMFTFVLPFMRGIMPGWELHWYANGVTGVLTVLVIAPFLRAMVMKKNRSPEFRALWDESSRNRMPLIFTIVVRAIIAIAFIFYICNFLSRFTNALMITIGVIVILLIIFSRWVKHRSITLERLFVQNLRSRDIAAQVYGKKRPLYAGRLLDRDIHIADFEVPSDSMWMGQTLKQLNLGKKYGVHISSILRSGWRVNIPDGDFMIFPGDVLQAIGSDEQFSVFREALENERLGVDPNAEKRIMQLHQLIIDHNSPFLGKTLIESGIRDLYSCMVIGLEEGKQNLSAFPPNRKFEEGDIIWLVGEQESLNALSEVNV
;
A
#
# COMPACT_ATOMS: atom_id res chain seq x y z
N MET A 1 -15.85 -44.90 -22.90
CA MET A 1 -14.81 -43.92 -22.60
C MET A 1 -15.23 -43.29 -21.28
N ALA A 2 -14.35 -43.18 -20.30
CA ALA A 2 -14.70 -42.45 -19.09
C ALA A 2 -14.91 -40.99 -19.52
N GLU A 3 -16.11 -40.48 -19.38
CA GLU A 3 -16.38 -39.04 -19.55
C GLU A 3 -15.59 -38.30 -18.49
N LEU A 4 -14.86 -37.25 -18.91
CA LEU A 4 -14.17 -36.35 -17.97
C LEU A 4 -15.25 -35.69 -17.10
N PRO A 5 -15.00 -35.49 -15.79
CA PRO A 5 -15.92 -34.72 -14.98
C PRO A 5 -16.08 -33.30 -15.55
N ASP A 6 -17.31 -32.80 -15.62
CA ASP A 6 -17.68 -31.47 -16.16
C ASP A 6 -16.80 -30.38 -15.61
N MET A 7 -16.40 -30.49 -14.35
CA MET A 7 -15.49 -29.60 -13.67
C MET A 7 -14.13 -29.45 -14.37
N ILE A 8 -13.57 -30.52 -14.97
CA ILE A 8 -12.26 -30.44 -15.66
C ILE A 8 -12.46 -29.83 -17.05
N GLU A 9 -13.58 -30.16 -17.73
CA GLU A 9 -13.90 -29.58 -19.05
C GLU A 9 -14.12 -28.06 -18.94
N ASP A 10 -14.87 -27.62 -17.93
CA ASP A 10 -15.11 -26.21 -17.64
C ASP A 10 -13.81 -25.46 -17.31
N LEU A 11 -12.94 -26.06 -16.48
CA LEU A 11 -11.64 -25.46 -16.14
C LEU A 11 -10.75 -25.34 -17.40
N ALA A 12 -10.73 -26.37 -18.24
CA ALA A 12 -9.95 -26.35 -19.48
C ALA A 12 -10.46 -25.25 -20.42
N LEU A 13 -11.79 -25.16 -20.62
CA LEU A 13 -12.41 -24.12 -21.43
C LEU A 13 -12.06 -22.71 -20.93
N ILE A 14 -12.23 -22.47 -19.62
CA ILE A 14 -11.92 -21.19 -18.96
C ILE A 14 -10.46 -20.80 -19.21
N LEU A 15 -9.51 -21.69 -18.93
CA LEU A 15 -8.08 -21.39 -19.02
C LEU A 15 -7.62 -21.19 -20.47
N VAL A 16 -8.13 -21.98 -21.42
CA VAL A 16 -7.78 -21.84 -22.84
C VAL A 16 -8.30 -20.52 -23.40
N VAL A 17 -9.58 -20.19 -23.18
CA VAL A 17 -10.17 -18.96 -23.71
C VAL A 17 -9.55 -17.74 -23.01
N ALA A 18 -9.36 -17.77 -21.68
CA ALA A 18 -8.67 -16.73 -20.94
C ALA A 18 -7.24 -16.50 -21.48
N GLY A 19 -6.49 -17.59 -21.74
CA GLY A 19 -5.14 -17.52 -22.31
C GLY A 19 -5.13 -16.83 -23.68
N VAL A 20 -5.99 -17.24 -24.60
CA VAL A 20 -6.07 -16.66 -25.95
C VAL A 20 -6.47 -15.18 -25.90
N VAL A 21 -7.53 -14.84 -25.16
CA VAL A 21 -8.04 -13.47 -25.10
C VAL A 21 -7.01 -12.55 -24.43
N THR A 22 -6.36 -12.98 -23.36
CA THR A 22 -5.34 -12.15 -22.68
C THR A 22 -4.10 -11.94 -23.53
N LEU A 23 -3.71 -12.88 -24.40
CA LEU A 23 -2.65 -12.65 -25.38
C LEU A 23 -3.02 -11.53 -26.35
N ILE A 24 -4.27 -11.47 -26.81
CA ILE A 24 -4.78 -10.40 -27.68
C ILE A 24 -4.75 -9.07 -26.94
N PHE A 25 -5.25 -9.01 -25.69
CA PHE A 25 -5.27 -7.80 -24.87
C PHE A 25 -3.85 -7.30 -24.56
N LYS A 26 -2.90 -8.19 -24.31
CA LYS A 26 -1.48 -7.85 -24.13
C LYS A 26 -0.90 -7.22 -25.40
N LYS A 27 -1.23 -7.77 -26.60
CA LYS A 27 -0.82 -7.19 -27.88
C LYS A 27 -1.42 -5.80 -28.10
N LEU A 28 -2.65 -5.58 -27.64
CA LEU A 28 -3.37 -4.30 -27.71
C LEU A 28 -2.91 -3.31 -26.59
N LYS A 29 -1.94 -3.70 -25.74
CA LYS A 29 -1.48 -2.92 -24.57
C LYS A 29 -2.61 -2.55 -23.61
N GLN A 30 -3.63 -3.43 -23.49
CA GLN A 30 -4.75 -3.27 -22.56
C GLN A 30 -4.50 -4.05 -21.25
N PRO A 31 -5.14 -3.67 -20.13
CA PRO A 31 -5.05 -4.42 -18.87
C PRO A 31 -5.53 -5.86 -19.02
N LEU A 32 -4.78 -6.83 -18.45
CA LEU A 32 -5.10 -8.26 -18.54
C LEU A 32 -6.45 -8.59 -17.89
N VAL A 33 -6.84 -7.85 -16.85
CA VAL A 33 -8.13 -8.02 -16.16
C VAL A 33 -9.29 -7.85 -17.13
N LEU A 34 -9.23 -6.87 -18.05
CA LEU A 34 -10.25 -6.70 -19.09
C LEU A 34 -10.31 -7.92 -20.01
N GLY A 35 -9.15 -8.49 -20.35
CA GLY A 35 -9.07 -9.71 -21.14
C GLY A 35 -9.76 -10.90 -20.46
N TYR A 36 -9.58 -11.07 -19.15
CA TYR A 36 -10.27 -12.11 -18.37
C TYR A 36 -11.79 -11.91 -18.34
N ILE A 37 -12.26 -10.68 -18.13
CA ILE A 37 -13.70 -10.37 -18.14
C ILE A 37 -14.31 -10.66 -19.51
N VAL A 38 -13.64 -10.25 -20.59
CA VAL A 38 -14.11 -10.54 -21.97
C VAL A 38 -14.07 -12.02 -22.27
N ALA A 39 -13.05 -12.76 -21.82
CA ALA A 39 -12.99 -14.21 -21.94
C ALA A 39 -14.19 -14.86 -21.24
N GLY A 40 -14.53 -14.42 -20.04
CA GLY A 40 -15.70 -14.88 -19.30
C GLY A 40 -17.01 -14.60 -20.01
N PHE A 41 -17.17 -13.42 -20.56
CA PHE A 41 -18.33 -13.07 -21.38
C PHE A 41 -18.48 -14.00 -22.58
N LEU A 42 -17.39 -14.39 -23.24
CA LEU A 42 -17.39 -15.30 -24.39
C LEU A 42 -17.77 -16.74 -24.03
N VAL A 43 -17.37 -17.24 -22.84
CA VAL A 43 -17.70 -18.61 -22.40
C VAL A 43 -18.94 -18.67 -21.50
N SER A 44 -19.67 -17.56 -21.39
CA SER A 44 -20.91 -17.46 -20.63
C SER A 44 -22.03 -18.35 -21.22
N PRO A 45 -22.83 -19.02 -20.37
CA PRO A 45 -24.06 -19.68 -20.79
C PRO A 45 -25.06 -18.76 -21.50
N ASN A 46 -24.96 -17.44 -21.28
CA ASN A 46 -25.81 -16.43 -21.88
C ASN A 46 -25.42 -16.09 -23.34
N MET A 47 -24.26 -16.62 -23.81
CA MET A 47 -23.79 -16.41 -25.20
C MET A 47 -24.15 -17.60 -26.10
N PRO A 48 -25.06 -17.42 -27.09
CA PRO A 48 -25.59 -18.53 -27.89
C PRO A 48 -24.64 -19.07 -28.94
N TYR A 49 -23.48 -18.43 -29.19
CA TYR A 49 -22.62 -18.73 -30.36
C TYR A 49 -21.26 -19.34 -29.98
N THR A 50 -20.95 -19.49 -28.69
CA THR A 50 -19.66 -19.98 -28.21
C THR A 50 -19.84 -21.19 -27.30
N ALA A 51 -18.77 -21.99 -27.15
CA ALA A 51 -18.77 -23.04 -26.13
C ALA A 51 -18.96 -22.43 -24.76
N SER A 52 -19.91 -22.92 -23.98
CA SER A 52 -20.26 -22.42 -22.68
C SER A 52 -19.91 -23.41 -21.58
N VAL A 53 -19.67 -22.90 -20.38
CA VAL A 53 -19.47 -23.68 -19.18
C VAL A 53 -20.73 -24.45 -18.83
N ALA A 54 -20.58 -25.71 -18.41
CA ALA A 54 -21.68 -26.60 -18.07
C ALA A 54 -22.19 -26.40 -16.64
N ASP A 55 -21.30 -26.17 -15.66
CA ASP A 55 -21.61 -26.03 -14.23
C ASP A 55 -21.14 -24.72 -13.65
N MET A 56 -22.07 -23.78 -13.53
CA MET A 56 -21.80 -22.46 -12.94
C MET A 56 -21.53 -22.51 -11.41
N GLU A 57 -22.03 -23.52 -10.71
CA GLU A 57 -21.81 -23.62 -9.25
C GLU A 57 -20.34 -23.91 -8.93
N ASN A 58 -19.71 -24.80 -9.67
CA ASN A 58 -18.28 -25.06 -9.57
C ASN A 58 -17.43 -23.81 -9.91
N VAL A 59 -17.83 -23.05 -10.93
CA VAL A 59 -17.14 -21.80 -11.29
C VAL A 59 -17.21 -20.77 -10.19
N HIS A 60 -18.37 -20.63 -9.52
CA HIS A 60 -18.53 -19.75 -8.37
C HIS A 60 -17.64 -20.16 -7.18
N LEU A 61 -17.53 -21.46 -6.90
CA LEU A 61 -16.63 -21.96 -5.85
C LEU A 61 -15.17 -21.60 -6.14
N TRP A 62 -14.72 -21.74 -7.38
CA TRP A 62 -13.34 -21.33 -7.75
C TRP A 62 -13.16 -19.83 -7.72
N ALA A 63 -14.19 -19.06 -8.09
CA ALA A 63 -14.17 -17.61 -8.00
C ALA A 63 -14.03 -17.14 -6.55
N ASP A 64 -14.74 -17.77 -5.62
CA ASP A 64 -14.64 -17.47 -4.19
C ASP A 64 -13.22 -17.77 -3.63
N ILE A 65 -12.62 -18.88 -4.07
CA ILE A 65 -11.21 -19.19 -3.77
C ILE A 65 -10.30 -18.12 -4.37
N GLY A 66 -10.61 -17.65 -5.58
CA GLY A 66 -9.88 -16.57 -6.25
C GLY A 66 -9.91 -15.28 -5.46
N VAL A 67 -11.09 -14.84 -5.02
CA VAL A 67 -11.25 -13.67 -4.13
C VAL A 67 -10.46 -13.84 -2.84
N MET A 68 -10.52 -15.02 -2.24
CA MET A 68 -9.80 -15.32 -1.00
C MET A 68 -8.29 -15.17 -1.17
N PHE A 69 -7.69 -15.70 -2.24
CA PHE A 69 -6.26 -15.57 -2.51
C PHE A 69 -5.86 -14.16 -2.98
N LEU A 70 -6.73 -13.46 -3.71
CA LEU A 70 -6.53 -12.04 -4.04
C LEU A 70 -6.42 -11.19 -2.77
N LEU A 71 -7.38 -11.33 -1.85
CA LEU A 71 -7.39 -10.56 -0.61
C LEU A 71 -6.29 -11.00 0.37
N PHE A 72 -5.90 -12.28 0.36
CA PHE A 72 -4.74 -12.77 1.09
C PHE A 72 -3.44 -12.10 0.61
N SER A 73 -3.23 -12.03 -0.70
CA SER A 73 -2.08 -11.35 -1.29
C SER A 73 -2.08 -9.85 -1.00
N LEU A 74 -3.25 -9.20 -1.11
CA LEU A 74 -3.39 -7.80 -0.73
C LEU A 74 -3.02 -7.59 0.75
N GLY A 75 -3.44 -8.52 1.62
CA GLY A 75 -3.04 -8.51 3.02
C GLY A 75 -1.53 -8.62 3.22
N LEU A 76 -0.82 -9.41 2.40
CA LEU A 76 0.65 -9.52 2.43
C LEU A 76 1.36 -8.22 2.03
N ASP A 77 0.78 -7.46 1.10
CA ASP A 77 1.27 -6.13 0.69
C ASP A 77 1.01 -5.06 1.77
N PHE A 78 0.08 -5.35 2.67
CA PHE A 78 -0.42 -4.44 3.68
C PHE A 78 0.50 -4.37 4.89
N SER A 79 1.01 -3.18 5.21
CA SER A 79 1.76 -2.93 6.44
C SER A 79 1.11 -1.79 7.24
N PHE A 80 0.72 -2.10 8.47
CA PHE A 80 0.18 -1.11 9.42
C PHE A 80 1.10 0.09 9.63
N LYS A 81 2.41 -0.12 9.55
CA LYS A 81 3.40 0.95 9.72
C LYS A 81 3.40 1.95 8.57
N LYS A 82 3.19 1.46 7.33
CA LYS A 82 3.09 2.37 6.17
C LYS A 82 1.94 3.35 6.37
N ILE A 83 0.77 2.87 6.86
CA ILE A 83 -0.40 3.72 7.13
C ILE A 83 -0.10 4.78 8.20
N LEU A 84 0.50 4.37 9.31
CA LEU A 84 0.82 5.30 10.41
C LEU A 84 1.84 6.38 10.00
N LYS A 85 2.64 6.12 8.94
CA LYS A 85 3.62 7.05 8.37
C LYS A 85 3.07 7.92 7.24
N MET A 86 1.95 7.59 6.61
CA MET A 86 1.38 8.31 5.46
C MET A 86 0.89 9.74 5.79
N GLY A 87 0.80 10.12 7.04
CA GLY A 87 0.31 11.44 7.44
C GLY A 87 -1.22 11.59 7.34
N ALA A 88 -1.72 12.78 7.62
CA ALA A 88 -3.16 13.04 7.65
C ALA A 88 -3.78 13.27 6.26
N SER A 89 -3.00 13.78 5.29
CA SER A 89 -3.50 14.17 3.96
C SER A 89 -4.14 13.00 3.21
N PRO A 90 -3.48 11.84 2.98
CA PRO A 90 -4.11 10.71 2.30
C PRO A 90 -5.34 10.17 3.04
N VAL A 91 -5.33 10.18 4.38
CA VAL A 91 -6.46 9.69 5.18
C VAL A 91 -7.70 10.57 5.00
N ILE A 92 -7.53 11.90 5.07
CA ILE A 92 -8.62 12.86 4.85
C ILE A 92 -9.16 12.71 3.43
N SER A 93 -8.26 12.64 2.43
CA SER A 93 -8.64 12.49 1.03
C SER A 93 -9.44 11.21 0.82
N THR A 94 -8.96 10.06 1.28
CA THR A 94 -9.64 8.77 1.11
C THR A 94 -11.02 8.75 1.77
N CYS A 95 -11.12 9.17 3.04
CA CYS A 95 -12.41 9.20 3.74
C CYS A 95 -13.42 10.12 3.03
N THR A 96 -12.96 11.27 2.52
CA THR A 96 -13.82 12.21 1.81
C THR A 96 -14.28 11.64 0.47
N ILE A 97 -13.38 11.02 -0.31
CA ILE A 97 -13.73 10.40 -1.60
C ILE A 97 -14.77 9.31 -1.39
N ILE A 98 -14.50 8.37 -0.48
CA ILE A 98 -15.42 7.25 -0.22
C ILE A 98 -16.79 7.76 0.21
N PHE A 99 -16.84 8.72 1.12
CA PHE A 99 -18.10 9.31 1.57
C PHE A 99 -18.86 9.98 0.44
N CYS A 100 -18.20 10.85 -0.32
CA CYS A 100 -18.85 11.60 -1.40
C CYS A 100 -19.32 10.68 -2.54
N MET A 101 -18.48 9.72 -2.94
CA MET A 101 -18.82 8.78 -4.02
C MET A 101 -19.89 7.78 -3.60
N SER A 102 -19.86 7.29 -2.34
CA SER A 102 -20.93 6.44 -1.82
C SER A 102 -22.27 7.17 -1.77
N MET A 103 -22.25 8.43 -1.34
CA MET A 103 -23.46 9.26 -1.33
C MET A 103 -23.97 9.55 -2.74
N LEU A 104 -23.07 9.83 -3.68
CA LEU A 104 -23.42 10.06 -5.08
C LEU A 104 -24.03 8.81 -5.71
N GLY A 105 -23.43 7.63 -5.51
CA GLY A 105 -23.94 6.36 -6.02
C GLY A 105 -25.32 6.03 -5.44
N PHE A 106 -25.50 6.23 -4.13
CA PHE A 106 -26.81 6.09 -3.49
C PHE A 106 -27.86 7.03 -4.10
N CYS A 107 -27.53 8.29 -4.28
CA CYS A 107 -28.45 9.27 -4.89
C CYS A 107 -28.82 8.90 -6.34
N VAL A 108 -27.84 8.47 -7.14
CA VAL A 108 -28.10 8.07 -8.54
C VAL A 108 -28.96 6.80 -8.60
N GLY A 109 -28.71 5.80 -7.74
CA GLY A 109 -29.56 4.61 -7.65
C GLY A 109 -31.02 4.97 -7.28
N ARG A 110 -31.20 5.90 -6.35
CA ARG A 110 -32.54 6.41 -5.97
C ARG A 110 -33.23 7.17 -7.11
N LEU A 111 -32.49 7.90 -7.93
CA LEU A 111 -33.03 8.57 -9.13
C LEU A 111 -33.55 7.56 -10.18
N PHE A 112 -32.92 6.39 -10.29
CA PHE A 112 -33.41 5.29 -11.11
C PHE A 112 -34.60 4.54 -10.50
N GLY A 113 -34.96 4.84 -9.25
CA GLY A 113 -36.03 4.13 -8.53
C GLY A 113 -35.65 2.73 -8.05
N TRP A 114 -34.34 2.44 -7.94
CA TRP A 114 -33.84 1.16 -7.47
C TRP A 114 -34.10 0.94 -5.98
N GLU A 115 -34.11 -0.31 -5.54
CA GLU A 115 -34.33 -0.67 -4.15
C GLU A 115 -33.26 -0.08 -3.23
N GLN A 116 -33.57 0.07 -1.95
CA GLN A 116 -32.68 0.72 -1.00
C GLN A 116 -31.33 -0.02 -0.88
N MET A 117 -31.36 -1.35 -0.88
CA MET A 117 -30.13 -2.15 -0.79
C MET A 117 -29.29 -2.04 -2.05
N ASP A 118 -29.90 -2.06 -3.23
CA ASP A 118 -29.21 -1.80 -4.49
C ASP A 118 -28.50 -0.44 -4.49
N CYS A 119 -29.17 0.61 -3.97
CA CYS A 119 -28.57 1.95 -3.88
C CYS A 119 -27.40 2.00 -2.91
N ILE A 120 -27.49 1.34 -1.74
CA ILE A 120 -26.42 1.30 -0.74
C ILE A 120 -25.20 0.54 -1.30
N PHE A 121 -25.42 -0.62 -1.89
CA PHE A 121 -24.35 -1.41 -2.50
C PHE A 121 -23.74 -0.68 -3.71
N LEU A 122 -24.56 -0.06 -4.56
CA LEU A 122 -24.07 0.77 -5.68
C LEU A 122 -23.15 1.88 -5.17
N GLY A 123 -23.55 2.60 -4.11
CA GLY A 123 -22.71 3.61 -3.48
C GLY A 123 -21.35 3.08 -3.07
N GLY A 124 -21.31 1.92 -2.42
CA GLY A 124 -20.08 1.23 -2.07
C GLY A 124 -19.23 0.83 -3.27
N MET A 125 -19.85 0.33 -4.32
CA MET A 125 -19.15 -0.07 -5.55
C MET A 125 -18.53 1.11 -6.31
N LEU A 126 -19.25 2.25 -6.40
CA LEU A 126 -18.78 3.44 -7.11
C LEU A 126 -17.66 4.18 -6.37
N ALA A 127 -17.50 3.92 -5.09
CA ALA A 127 -16.47 4.55 -4.27
C ALA A 127 -15.09 3.90 -4.39
N MET A 128 -14.97 2.75 -5.06
CA MET A 128 -13.74 1.96 -5.13
C MET A 128 -13.04 2.11 -6.47
N SER A 129 -11.78 2.57 -6.43
CA SER A 129 -10.90 2.70 -7.60
C SER A 129 -9.94 1.50 -7.68
N SER A 130 -9.40 1.19 -8.87
CA SER A 130 -8.43 0.08 -9.03
C SER A 130 -7.00 0.56 -8.92
N THR A 131 -6.29 0.05 -7.95
CA THR A 131 -4.86 0.28 -7.74
C THR A 131 -4.03 -0.23 -8.92
N THR A 132 -4.34 -1.42 -9.41
CA THR A 132 -3.59 -2.11 -10.47
C THR A 132 -3.67 -1.37 -11.81
N ILE A 133 -4.87 -0.90 -12.18
CA ILE A 133 -5.12 -0.22 -13.46
C ILE A 133 -4.45 1.15 -13.48
N ILE A 134 -4.59 1.92 -12.39
CA ILE A 134 -3.99 3.26 -12.27
C ILE A 134 -2.47 3.16 -12.27
N TYR A 135 -1.90 2.21 -11.52
CA TYR A 135 -0.46 1.97 -11.49
C TYR A 135 0.10 1.70 -12.89
N LYS A 136 -0.57 0.79 -13.63
CA LYS A 136 -0.18 0.47 -15.01
C LYS A 136 -0.32 1.69 -15.94
N ALA A 137 -1.41 2.45 -15.81
CA ALA A 137 -1.60 3.65 -16.61
C ALA A 137 -0.51 4.71 -16.33
N PHE A 138 -0.08 4.88 -15.09
CA PHE A 138 1.04 5.76 -14.75
C PHE A 138 2.38 5.27 -15.31
N ASP A 139 2.61 3.95 -15.32
CA ASP A 139 3.82 3.35 -15.91
C ASP A 139 3.85 3.55 -17.42
N ASP A 140 2.76 3.23 -18.12
CA ASP A 140 2.60 3.39 -19.58
C ASP A 140 2.69 4.87 -20.03
N LEU A 141 2.32 5.82 -19.17
CA LEU A 141 2.39 7.27 -19.45
C LEU A 141 3.69 7.91 -18.93
N GLY A 142 4.60 7.15 -18.29
CA GLY A 142 5.84 7.69 -17.72
C GLY A 142 5.63 8.63 -16.53
N LEU A 143 4.49 8.56 -15.84
CA LEU A 143 4.11 9.48 -14.75
C LEU A 143 4.44 8.94 -13.35
N ARG A 144 4.94 7.71 -13.25
CA ARG A 144 5.13 6.97 -11.99
C ARG A 144 5.99 7.69 -10.96
N GLN A 145 6.99 8.46 -11.40
CA GLN A 145 7.92 9.17 -10.52
C GLN A 145 7.43 10.56 -10.08
N GLN A 146 6.29 11.01 -10.57
CA GLN A 146 5.75 12.32 -10.21
C GLN A 146 5.08 12.29 -8.82
N GLN A 147 5.18 13.38 -8.07
CA GLN A 147 4.65 13.48 -6.71
C GLN A 147 3.15 13.13 -6.61
N PHE A 148 2.33 13.64 -7.55
CA PHE A 148 0.90 13.34 -7.55
C PHE A 148 0.59 11.84 -7.71
N ALA A 149 1.42 11.10 -8.48
CA ALA A 149 1.25 9.66 -8.62
C ALA A 149 1.49 8.93 -7.29
N GLY A 150 2.50 9.37 -6.52
CA GLY A 150 2.74 8.85 -5.16
C GLY A 150 1.59 9.13 -4.19
N LEU A 151 0.96 10.30 -4.29
CA LEU A 151 -0.23 10.66 -3.50
C LEU A 151 -1.44 9.79 -3.87
N VAL A 152 -1.72 9.63 -5.16
CA VAL A 152 -2.80 8.74 -5.64
C VAL A 152 -2.58 7.33 -5.14
N MET A 153 -1.36 6.77 -5.26
CA MET A 153 -1.05 5.43 -4.76
C MET A 153 -1.27 5.30 -3.25
N SER A 154 -0.95 6.34 -2.48
CA SER A 154 -1.20 6.34 -1.03
C SER A 154 -2.70 6.32 -0.70
N VAL A 155 -3.51 7.06 -1.45
CA VAL A 155 -4.97 7.07 -1.29
C VAL A 155 -5.56 5.72 -1.71
N LEU A 156 -5.13 5.15 -2.84
CA LEU A 156 -5.61 3.85 -3.31
C LEU A 156 -5.34 2.72 -2.31
N ILE A 157 -4.14 2.68 -1.71
CA ILE A 157 -3.83 1.71 -0.65
C ILE A 157 -4.78 1.87 0.55
N LEU A 158 -5.16 3.09 0.90
CA LEU A 158 -6.14 3.33 1.96
C LEU A 158 -7.57 2.99 1.53
N GLU A 159 -7.94 3.23 0.26
CA GLU A 159 -9.23 2.78 -0.30
C GLU A 159 -9.37 1.27 -0.21
N ASP A 160 -8.35 0.50 -0.58
CA ASP A 160 -8.36 -0.97 -0.50
C ASP A 160 -8.66 -1.46 0.93
N ILE A 161 -8.10 -0.80 1.94
CA ILE A 161 -8.36 -1.11 3.34
C ILE A 161 -9.79 -0.77 3.74
N LEU A 162 -10.24 0.44 3.38
CA LEU A 162 -11.59 0.89 3.70
C LEU A 162 -12.64 0.10 2.91
N ALA A 163 -12.30 -0.42 1.72
CA ALA A 163 -13.16 -1.34 0.98
C ALA A 163 -13.48 -2.60 1.79
N ILE A 164 -12.49 -3.16 2.47
CA ILE A 164 -12.70 -4.33 3.33
C ILE A 164 -13.59 -3.99 4.52
N VAL A 165 -13.35 -2.85 5.16
CA VAL A 165 -14.22 -2.37 6.25
C VAL A 165 -15.63 -2.15 5.73
N MET A 166 -15.78 -1.58 4.54
CA MET A 166 -17.08 -1.34 3.90
C MET A 166 -17.80 -2.63 3.55
N MET A 167 -17.10 -3.66 3.03
CA MET A 167 -17.72 -4.98 2.80
C MET A 167 -18.29 -5.57 4.08
N VAL A 168 -17.59 -5.45 5.19
CA VAL A 168 -18.09 -5.95 6.48
C VAL A 168 -19.28 -5.12 6.96
N MET A 169 -19.26 -3.79 6.79
CA MET A 169 -20.39 -2.92 7.09
C MET A 169 -21.61 -3.26 6.23
N LEU A 170 -21.44 -3.43 4.93
CA LEU A 170 -22.51 -3.81 4.00
C LEU A 170 -23.10 -5.17 4.37
N SER A 171 -22.26 -6.14 4.74
CA SER A 171 -22.69 -7.44 5.23
C SER A 171 -23.56 -7.34 6.50
N ALA A 172 -23.17 -6.45 7.43
CA ALA A 172 -23.95 -6.19 8.65
C ALA A 172 -25.31 -5.51 8.37
N ILE A 173 -25.32 -4.54 7.44
CA ILE A 173 -26.56 -3.86 7.01
C ILE A 173 -27.51 -4.86 6.32
N ALA A 174 -26.97 -5.74 5.47
CA ALA A 174 -27.73 -6.77 4.76
C ALA A 174 -28.45 -7.75 5.70
N GLN A 175 -27.86 -8.04 6.89
CA GLN A 175 -28.46 -8.89 7.91
C GLN A 175 -29.59 -8.22 8.70
N GLY A 176 -30.10 -7.06 8.29
CA GLY A 176 -31.26 -6.40 8.88
C GLY A 176 -30.99 -5.58 10.15
N ASN A 177 -29.73 -5.29 10.45
CA ASN A 177 -29.32 -4.53 11.64
C ASN A 177 -29.38 -3.00 11.41
N LEU A 178 -30.49 -2.50 10.89
CA LEU A 178 -30.67 -1.04 10.60
C LEU A 178 -30.92 -0.18 11.86
N GLU A 179 -31.16 -0.78 13.02
CA GLU A 179 -31.25 -0.01 14.27
C GLU A 179 -29.86 0.51 14.64
N GLY A 180 -29.73 1.81 14.87
CA GLY A 180 -28.44 2.48 15.14
C GLY A 180 -27.65 1.87 16.31
N SER A 181 -28.32 1.33 17.32
CA SER A 181 -27.68 0.61 18.43
C SER A 181 -27.05 -0.72 17.99
N LYS A 182 -27.73 -1.49 17.15
CA LYS A 182 -27.23 -2.76 16.61
C LYS A 182 -26.13 -2.56 15.56
N MET A 183 -26.21 -1.48 14.79
CA MET A 183 -25.17 -1.08 13.86
C MET A 183 -23.87 -0.72 14.59
N LEU A 184 -23.96 0.04 15.69
CA LEU A 184 -22.81 0.37 16.54
C LEU A 184 -22.22 -0.90 17.18
N GLU A 185 -23.06 -1.82 17.66
CA GLU A 185 -22.62 -3.11 18.20
C GLU A 185 -21.88 -3.93 17.14
N SER A 186 -22.40 -4.00 15.91
CA SER A 186 -21.75 -4.69 14.79
C SER A 186 -20.39 -4.10 14.46
N VAL A 187 -20.29 -2.76 14.34
CA VAL A 187 -19.00 -2.07 14.11
C VAL A 187 -18.02 -2.32 15.27
N MET A 188 -18.48 -2.28 16.51
CA MET A 188 -17.65 -2.60 17.67
C MET A 188 -17.19 -4.05 17.67
N ARG A 189 -18.07 -4.99 17.30
CA ARG A 189 -17.75 -6.42 17.15
C ARG A 189 -16.69 -6.65 16.07
N ILE A 190 -16.81 -5.99 14.92
CA ILE A 190 -15.81 -6.03 13.83
C ILE A 190 -14.47 -5.52 14.36
N GLY A 191 -14.44 -4.32 14.92
CA GLY A 191 -13.24 -3.73 15.49
C GLY A 191 -12.57 -4.61 16.54
N PHE A 192 -13.38 -5.24 17.41
CA PHE A 192 -12.91 -6.17 18.42
C PHE A 192 -12.21 -7.39 17.80
N PHE A 193 -12.87 -8.09 16.86
CA PHE A 193 -12.28 -9.28 16.23
C PHE A 193 -11.07 -8.93 15.36
N LEU A 194 -11.10 -7.81 14.64
CA LEU A 194 -9.97 -7.34 13.84
C LEU A 194 -8.73 -7.13 14.73
N ILE A 195 -8.88 -6.38 15.82
CA ILE A 195 -7.76 -6.12 16.73
C ILE A 195 -7.32 -7.42 17.42
N LEU A 196 -8.28 -8.26 17.85
CA LEU A 196 -7.99 -9.54 18.46
C LEU A 196 -7.14 -10.42 17.54
N TRP A 197 -7.58 -10.64 16.31
CA TRP A 197 -6.90 -11.50 15.36
C TRP A 197 -5.52 -10.95 14.97
N LEU A 198 -5.42 -9.63 14.79
CA LEU A 198 -4.12 -8.99 14.53
C LEU A 198 -3.16 -9.18 15.71
N VAL A 199 -3.62 -8.91 16.93
CA VAL A 199 -2.72 -9.00 18.09
C VAL A 199 -2.34 -10.44 18.38
N VAL A 200 -3.31 -11.36 18.40
CA VAL A 200 -3.02 -12.79 18.58
C VAL A 200 -2.15 -13.33 17.45
N GLY A 201 -2.43 -12.94 16.20
CA GLY A 201 -1.67 -13.34 15.03
C GLY A 201 -0.23 -12.85 15.07
N ILE A 202 0.00 -11.59 15.42
CA ILE A 202 1.37 -11.02 15.55
C ILE A 202 2.19 -11.74 16.63
N PHE A 203 1.55 -12.34 17.64
CA PHE A 203 2.24 -13.18 18.61
C PHE A 203 2.39 -14.63 18.15
N ALA A 204 1.30 -15.28 17.73
CA ALA A 204 1.26 -16.70 17.45
C ALA A 204 2.00 -17.09 16.18
N ILE A 205 1.79 -16.36 15.08
CA ILE A 205 2.34 -16.72 13.75
C ILE A 205 3.86 -16.62 13.70
N PRO A 206 4.52 -15.53 14.15
CA PRO A 206 5.98 -15.50 14.17
C PRO A 206 6.61 -16.52 15.09
N LEU A 207 5.93 -16.85 16.23
CA LEU A 207 6.40 -17.90 17.13
C LEU A 207 6.31 -19.26 16.46
N PHE A 208 5.21 -19.57 15.79
CA PHE A 208 5.02 -20.79 15.01
C PHE A 208 6.06 -20.91 13.89
N LEU A 209 6.21 -19.87 13.04
CA LEU A 209 7.18 -19.88 11.93
C LEU A 209 8.63 -20.03 12.43
N ARG A 210 8.98 -19.47 13.59
CA ARG A 210 10.29 -19.67 14.21
C ARG A 210 10.50 -21.10 14.70
N ALA A 211 9.48 -21.70 15.29
CA ALA A 211 9.56 -23.08 15.81
C ALA A 211 9.78 -24.10 14.69
N VAL A 212 9.16 -23.87 13.52
CA VAL A 212 9.26 -24.79 12.37
C VAL A 212 10.30 -24.36 11.32
N ARG A 213 11.07 -23.31 11.57
CA ARG A 213 12.00 -22.70 10.62
C ARG A 213 13.01 -23.68 10.02
N SER A 214 13.49 -24.64 10.81
CA SER A 214 14.44 -25.68 10.35
C SER A 214 13.82 -26.68 9.39
N LEU A 215 12.49 -26.79 9.37
CA LEU A 215 11.73 -27.73 8.53
C LEU A 215 11.15 -27.06 7.28
N ILE A 216 11.17 -25.72 7.22
CA ILE A 216 10.56 -24.94 6.15
C ILE A 216 11.51 -24.85 4.95
N ASN A 217 11.14 -25.53 3.86
CA ASN A 217 11.64 -25.28 2.51
C ASN A 217 10.65 -24.38 1.75
N THR A 218 10.88 -24.15 0.46
CA THR A 218 10.04 -23.29 -0.40
C THR A 218 8.62 -23.85 -0.56
N GLU A 219 8.52 -25.16 -0.76
CA GLU A 219 7.26 -25.86 -0.96
C GLU A 219 6.43 -25.91 0.33
N VAL A 220 7.05 -26.28 1.45
CA VAL A 220 6.39 -26.29 2.77
C VAL A 220 5.91 -24.89 3.16
N LEU A 221 6.69 -23.84 2.88
CA LEU A 221 6.30 -22.47 3.19
C LEU A 221 5.04 -22.05 2.42
N LEU A 222 4.93 -22.40 1.13
CA LEU A 222 3.73 -22.14 0.34
C LEU A 222 2.51 -22.86 0.93
N VAL A 223 2.62 -24.17 1.19
CA VAL A 223 1.51 -24.97 1.74
C VAL A 223 1.08 -24.44 3.11
N VAL A 224 2.01 -24.13 3.99
CA VAL A 224 1.73 -23.57 5.33
C VAL A 224 1.04 -22.22 5.20
N SER A 225 1.50 -21.33 4.30
CA SER A 225 0.91 -20.00 4.13
C SER A 225 -0.51 -20.07 3.61
N LEU A 226 -0.77 -20.92 2.61
CA LEU A 226 -2.11 -21.14 2.08
C LEU A 226 -3.01 -21.86 3.10
N GLY A 227 -2.46 -22.82 3.86
CA GLY A 227 -3.17 -23.49 4.95
C GLY A 227 -3.61 -22.53 6.05
N LEU A 228 -2.74 -21.59 6.47
CA LEU A 228 -3.07 -20.53 7.41
C LEU A 228 -4.13 -19.58 6.85
N CYS A 229 -4.03 -19.22 5.57
CA CYS A 229 -5.04 -18.41 4.87
C CYS A 229 -6.42 -19.08 4.94
N CYS A 230 -6.52 -20.35 4.52
CA CYS A 230 -7.76 -21.11 4.53
C CYS A 230 -8.30 -21.31 5.95
N ALA A 231 -7.43 -21.61 6.93
CA ALA A 231 -7.84 -21.75 8.33
C ALA A 231 -8.47 -20.47 8.85
N MET A 232 -7.87 -19.31 8.58
CA MET A 232 -8.41 -18.03 9.02
C MET A 232 -9.69 -17.64 8.27
N ALA A 233 -9.81 -17.99 7.00
CA ALA A 233 -11.05 -17.83 6.23
C ALA A 233 -12.21 -18.61 6.85
N VAL A 234 -11.96 -19.88 7.24
CA VAL A 234 -12.95 -20.72 7.96
C VAL A 234 -13.30 -20.15 9.33
N ILE A 235 -12.32 -19.70 10.11
CA ILE A 235 -12.55 -19.07 11.42
C ILE A 235 -13.42 -17.82 11.25
N SER A 236 -13.08 -16.97 10.28
CA SER A 236 -13.83 -15.76 9.97
C SER A 236 -15.30 -16.07 9.62
N SER A 237 -15.54 -17.04 8.76
CA SER A 237 -16.87 -17.47 8.36
C SER A 237 -17.70 -17.99 9.54
N LYS A 238 -17.09 -18.80 10.43
CA LYS A 238 -17.77 -19.30 11.65
C LYS A 238 -18.15 -18.20 12.64
N VAL A 239 -17.44 -17.08 12.64
CA VAL A 239 -17.74 -15.92 13.49
C VAL A 239 -18.78 -14.99 12.85
N GLY A 240 -19.16 -15.25 11.58
CA GLY A 240 -20.17 -14.48 10.85
C GLY A 240 -19.59 -13.37 9.97
N PHE A 241 -18.29 -13.43 9.64
CA PHE A 241 -17.66 -12.57 8.66
C PHE A 241 -17.42 -13.33 7.35
N SER A 242 -17.05 -12.59 6.28
CA SER A 242 -16.71 -13.26 5.01
C SER A 242 -15.40 -14.04 5.12
N SER A 243 -15.27 -15.13 4.35
CA SER A 243 -14.04 -15.91 4.21
C SER A 243 -12.89 -15.03 3.63
N ALA A 244 -13.22 -14.15 2.72
CA ALA A 244 -12.34 -13.19 2.09
C ALA A 244 -11.70 -12.21 3.12
N PHE A 245 -12.48 -11.73 4.09
CA PHE A 245 -11.98 -10.90 5.20
C PHE A 245 -10.97 -11.67 6.07
N GLY A 246 -11.27 -12.94 6.39
CA GLY A 246 -10.32 -13.79 7.13
C GLY A 246 -9.00 -13.97 6.40
N ALA A 247 -9.04 -14.22 5.10
CA ALA A 247 -7.87 -14.34 4.25
C ALA A 247 -7.01 -13.07 4.25
N PHE A 248 -7.64 -11.89 4.12
CA PHE A 248 -6.95 -10.60 4.22
C PHE A 248 -6.24 -10.41 5.56
N ILE A 249 -6.92 -10.71 6.67
CA ILE A 249 -6.34 -10.59 8.01
C ILE A 249 -5.11 -11.49 8.17
N MET A 250 -5.18 -12.74 7.68
CA MET A 250 -4.02 -13.65 7.73
C MET A 250 -2.86 -13.12 6.89
N GLY A 251 -3.13 -12.60 5.68
CA GLY A 251 -2.15 -11.94 4.85
C GLY A 251 -1.47 -10.78 5.58
N SER A 252 -2.25 -9.91 6.22
CA SER A 252 -1.75 -8.76 6.99
C SER A 252 -0.90 -9.16 8.20
N ILE A 253 -1.23 -10.28 8.85
CA ILE A 253 -0.42 -10.85 9.94
C ILE A 253 0.92 -11.36 9.40
N LEU A 254 0.89 -12.11 8.29
CA LEU A 254 2.09 -12.66 7.66
C LEU A 254 2.97 -11.54 7.06
N ALA A 255 2.40 -10.42 6.63
CA ALA A 255 3.12 -9.24 6.12
C ALA A 255 4.14 -8.66 7.13
N GLU A 256 3.87 -8.79 8.41
CA GLU A 256 4.76 -8.31 9.48
C GLU A 256 5.85 -9.35 9.84
N THR A 257 5.85 -10.54 9.23
CA THR A 257 6.85 -11.59 9.47
C THR A 257 8.10 -11.40 8.61
N VAL A 258 9.20 -12.06 9.01
CA VAL A 258 10.48 -12.05 8.26
C VAL A 258 10.34 -12.71 6.90
N GLU A 259 9.47 -13.72 6.78
CA GLU A 259 9.27 -14.51 5.57
C GLU A 259 8.27 -13.86 4.58
N ALA A 260 7.74 -12.66 4.89
CA ALA A 260 6.69 -11.99 4.11
C ALA A 260 7.00 -11.90 2.61
N GLU A 261 8.19 -11.39 2.23
CA GLU A 261 8.58 -11.25 0.82
C GLU A 261 8.71 -12.59 0.09
N ARG A 262 9.14 -13.63 0.83
CA ARG A 262 9.23 -14.97 0.28
C ARG A 262 7.86 -15.59 0.08
N ILE A 263 6.95 -15.42 1.05
CA ILE A 263 5.57 -15.86 0.96
C ILE A 263 4.87 -15.15 -0.19
N GLU A 264 5.01 -13.84 -0.32
CA GLU A 264 4.43 -13.02 -1.40
C GLU A 264 4.80 -13.57 -2.77
N LYS A 265 6.10 -13.79 -3.04
CA LYS A 265 6.58 -14.35 -4.31
C LYS A 265 6.07 -15.76 -4.59
N LEU A 266 5.85 -16.59 -3.56
CA LEU A 266 5.35 -17.94 -3.70
C LEU A 266 3.83 -17.99 -3.94
N VAL A 267 3.10 -17.06 -3.34
CA VAL A 267 1.64 -16.98 -3.46
C VAL A 267 1.22 -16.27 -4.76
N GLU A 268 2.07 -15.40 -5.31
CA GLU A 268 1.77 -14.61 -6.52
C GLU A 268 1.28 -15.46 -7.71
N PRO A 269 1.91 -16.59 -8.10
CA PRO A 269 1.41 -17.44 -9.17
C PRO A 269 0.02 -18.04 -8.86
N VAL A 270 -0.22 -18.44 -7.61
CA VAL A 270 -1.52 -19.00 -7.17
C VAL A 270 -2.60 -17.93 -7.24
N LYS A 271 -2.32 -16.74 -6.72
CA LYS A 271 -3.20 -15.56 -6.82
C LYS A 271 -3.53 -15.23 -8.27
N ASN A 272 -2.53 -15.24 -9.16
CA ASN A 272 -2.74 -14.89 -10.57
C ASN A 272 -3.62 -15.92 -11.29
N LEU A 273 -3.43 -17.22 -11.00
CA LEU A 273 -4.26 -18.28 -11.58
C LEU A 273 -5.72 -18.18 -11.12
N PHE A 274 -5.95 -18.18 -9.81
CA PHE A 274 -7.31 -18.14 -9.26
C PHE A 274 -7.96 -16.76 -9.45
N GLY A 275 -7.18 -15.69 -9.47
CA GLY A 275 -7.64 -14.35 -9.82
C GLY A 275 -8.13 -14.27 -11.26
N ALA A 276 -7.45 -14.93 -12.21
CA ALA A 276 -7.92 -15.02 -13.58
C ALA A 276 -9.28 -15.75 -13.66
N ILE A 277 -9.44 -16.87 -12.93
CA ILE A 277 -10.71 -17.61 -12.86
C ILE A 277 -11.82 -16.73 -12.27
N PHE A 278 -11.52 -15.97 -11.20
CA PHE A 278 -12.47 -15.02 -10.62
C PHE A 278 -12.93 -13.98 -11.64
N PHE A 279 -12.01 -13.32 -12.35
CA PHE A 279 -12.41 -12.31 -13.35
C PHE A 279 -13.13 -12.91 -14.56
N VAL A 280 -12.82 -14.15 -14.94
CA VAL A 280 -13.59 -14.88 -15.95
C VAL A 280 -15.00 -15.15 -15.44
N SER A 281 -15.17 -15.62 -14.20
CA SER A 281 -16.50 -15.79 -13.57
C SER A 281 -17.29 -14.48 -13.52
N VAL A 282 -16.62 -13.35 -13.20
CA VAL A 282 -17.24 -12.02 -13.28
C VAL A 282 -17.78 -11.73 -14.68
N GLY A 283 -17.00 -12.05 -15.71
CA GLY A 283 -17.42 -11.87 -17.11
C GLY A 283 -18.59 -12.77 -17.52
N MET A 284 -18.66 -14.00 -17.01
CA MET A 284 -19.76 -14.95 -17.30
C MET A 284 -21.12 -14.46 -16.79
N LEU A 285 -21.14 -13.70 -15.71
CA LEU A 285 -22.38 -13.14 -15.14
C LEU A 285 -22.95 -11.98 -15.97
N VAL A 286 -22.22 -11.53 -16.99
CA VAL A 286 -22.70 -10.46 -17.89
C VAL A 286 -23.67 -11.03 -18.91
N ASP A 287 -24.93 -10.65 -18.83
CA ASP A 287 -25.97 -10.97 -19.83
C ASP A 287 -26.05 -9.85 -20.87
N PRO A 288 -25.85 -10.16 -22.18
CA PRO A 288 -26.01 -9.19 -23.27
C PRO A 288 -27.37 -8.49 -23.30
N LYS A 289 -28.45 -9.19 -22.91
CA LYS A 289 -29.80 -8.62 -22.86
C LYS A 289 -29.89 -7.52 -21.80
N ILE A 290 -29.33 -7.75 -20.62
CA ILE A 290 -29.28 -6.77 -19.52
C ILE A 290 -28.49 -5.54 -19.95
N LEU A 291 -27.39 -5.71 -20.70
CA LEU A 291 -26.59 -4.59 -21.19
C LEU A 291 -27.39 -3.65 -22.11
N VAL A 292 -28.23 -4.22 -22.98
CA VAL A 292 -29.07 -3.44 -23.88
C VAL A 292 -30.24 -2.79 -23.12
N GLU A 293 -30.89 -3.53 -22.22
CA GLU A 293 -32.01 -3.02 -21.42
C GLU A 293 -31.58 -1.88 -20.48
N TYR A 294 -30.42 -2.00 -19.85
CA TYR A 294 -29.87 -1.00 -18.92
C TYR A 294 -28.83 -0.08 -19.56
N ALA A 295 -28.82 0.07 -20.89
CA ALA A 295 -27.85 0.92 -21.59
C ALA A 295 -27.85 2.37 -21.09
N VAL A 296 -29.03 2.96 -20.81
CA VAL A 296 -29.15 4.33 -20.28
C VAL A 296 -28.58 4.44 -18.86
N PRO A 297 -28.95 3.59 -17.88
CA PRO A 297 -28.27 3.54 -16.58
C PRO A 297 -26.76 3.38 -16.67
N ILE A 298 -26.25 2.49 -17.54
CA ILE A 298 -24.82 2.26 -17.73
C ILE A 298 -24.11 3.56 -18.15
N ILE A 299 -24.61 4.23 -19.20
CA ILE A 299 -24.02 5.47 -19.69
C ILE A 299 -24.05 6.56 -18.61
N LEU A 300 -25.18 6.71 -17.90
CA LEU A 300 -25.29 7.69 -16.82
C LEU A 300 -24.37 7.38 -15.65
N LEU A 301 -24.19 6.11 -15.26
CA LEU A 301 -23.25 5.70 -14.23
C LEU A 301 -21.80 5.93 -14.67
N VAL A 302 -21.43 5.66 -15.92
CA VAL A 302 -20.12 6.00 -16.46
C VAL A 302 -19.86 7.50 -16.33
N MET A 303 -20.80 8.34 -16.76
CA MET A 303 -20.67 9.80 -16.63
C MET A 303 -20.61 10.23 -15.16
N THR A 304 -21.40 9.60 -14.28
CA THR A 304 -21.37 9.83 -12.84
C THR A 304 -20.00 9.56 -12.23
N ILE A 305 -19.34 8.49 -12.64
CA ILE A 305 -18.01 8.15 -12.14
C ILE A 305 -16.96 9.10 -12.69
N LEU A 306 -16.94 9.31 -14.01
CA LEU A 306 -15.96 10.19 -14.64
C LEU A 306 -16.02 11.61 -14.07
N ILE A 307 -17.22 12.17 -13.92
CA ILE A 307 -17.42 13.50 -13.38
C ILE A 307 -17.27 13.50 -11.85
N GLY A 308 -17.94 12.56 -11.17
CA GLY A 308 -17.96 12.48 -9.72
C GLY A 308 -16.56 12.29 -9.13
N GLN A 309 -15.79 11.32 -9.63
CA GLN A 309 -14.40 11.10 -9.19
C GLN A 309 -13.50 12.30 -9.53
N SER A 310 -13.65 12.89 -10.72
CA SER A 310 -12.86 14.07 -11.08
C SER A 310 -13.14 15.25 -10.17
N VAL A 311 -14.41 15.51 -9.82
CA VAL A 311 -14.83 16.64 -8.97
C VAL A 311 -14.57 16.35 -7.50
N PHE A 312 -15.13 15.27 -6.96
CA PHE A 312 -14.98 14.93 -5.54
C PHE A 312 -13.59 14.47 -5.19
N GLY A 313 -12.89 13.78 -6.12
CA GLY A 313 -11.49 13.47 -5.99
C GLY A 313 -10.65 14.75 -5.88
N THR A 314 -10.80 15.70 -6.82
CA THR A 314 -10.12 17.00 -6.73
C THR A 314 -10.40 17.70 -5.40
N PHE A 315 -11.66 17.77 -5.00
CA PHE A 315 -12.07 18.40 -3.74
C PHE A 315 -11.43 17.72 -2.53
N SER A 316 -11.40 16.42 -2.49
CA SER A 316 -10.84 15.65 -1.37
C SER A 316 -9.32 15.81 -1.23
N PHE A 317 -8.57 15.82 -2.34
CA PHE A 317 -7.14 16.09 -2.30
C PHE A 317 -6.85 17.55 -1.89
N MET A 318 -7.68 18.50 -2.28
CA MET A 318 -7.58 19.88 -1.77
C MET A 318 -7.83 19.97 -0.27
N LEU A 319 -8.83 19.26 0.27
CA LEU A 319 -9.03 19.14 1.72
C LEU A 319 -7.85 18.47 2.42
N GLY A 320 -7.16 17.55 1.73
CA GLY A 320 -5.92 16.94 2.18
C GLY A 320 -4.72 17.89 2.20
N GLY A 321 -4.86 19.12 1.64
CA GLY A 321 -3.81 20.14 1.64
C GLY A 321 -3.04 20.27 0.32
N GLU A 322 -3.48 19.61 -0.76
CA GLU A 322 -2.82 19.66 -2.06
C GLU A 322 -3.23 20.87 -2.88
N SER A 323 -2.33 21.38 -3.73
CA SER A 323 -2.63 22.46 -4.65
C SER A 323 -3.70 22.04 -5.67
N LEU A 324 -4.51 23.01 -6.17
CA LEU A 324 -5.57 22.73 -7.16
C LEU A 324 -5.05 21.93 -8.36
N LYS A 325 -3.87 22.26 -8.88
CA LYS A 325 -3.24 21.56 -10.01
C LYS A 325 -2.94 20.10 -9.68
N SER A 326 -2.30 19.85 -8.52
CA SER A 326 -2.00 18.49 -8.05
C SER A 326 -3.27 17.72 -7.76
N ALA A 327 -4.24 18.34 -7.08
CA ALA A 327 -5.51 17.75 -6.71
C ALA A 327 -6.35 17.35 -7.95
N MET A 328 -6.39 18.18 -9.00
CA MET A 328 -7.07 17.82 -10.25
C MET A 328 -6.42 16.64 -10.93
N ARG A 329 -5.07 16.60 -11.00
CA ARG A 329 -4.36 15.44 -11.56
C ARG A 329 -4.65 14.16 -10.78
N CYS A 330 -4.72 14.24 -9.45
CA CYS A 330 -5.07 13.10 -8.61
C CYS A 330 -6.52 12.64 -8.86
N GLY A 331 -7.50 13.54 -8.78
CA GLY A 331 -8.92 13.21 -8.92
C GLY A 331 -9.26 12.61 -10.29
N PHE A 332 -8.73 13.20 -11.39
CA PHE A 332 -8.92 12.67 -12.74
C PHE A 332 -8.25 11.29 -12.94
N SER A 333 -7.16 11.01 -12.22
CA SER A 333 -6.49 9.72 -12.30
C SER A 333 -7.30 8.59 -11.65
N MET A 334 -8.20 8.91 -10.72
CA MET A 334 -9.02 7.93 -10.00
C MET A 334 -10.40 7.69 -10.62
N ALA A 335 -10.69 8.30 -11.79
CA ALA A 335 -12.01 8.28 -12.44
C ALA A 335 -12.33 6.94 -13.10
N GLN A 336 -12.40 5.87 -12.33
CA GLN A 336 -12.74 4.50 -12.77
C GLN A 336 -13.22 3.64 -11.59
N ILE A 337 -13.88 2.50 -11.89
CA ILE A 337 -14.29 1.49 -10.91
C ILE A 337 -13.24 0.39 -10.82
N GLY A 338 -12.87 0.00 -9.60
CA GLY A 338 -11.91 -1.05 -9.31
C GLY A 338 -12.50 -2.45 -9.12
N GLU A 339 -11.60 -3.43 -8.94
CA GLU A 339 -11.93 -4.83 -8.69
C GLU A 339 -12.74 -5.07 -7.40
N PHE A 340 -12.59 -4.23 -6.38
CA PHE A 340 -13.39 -4.33 -5.15
C PHE A 340 -14.88 -4.15 -5.39
N SER A 341 -15.27 -3.42 -6.43
CA SER A 341 -16.68 -3.27 -6.79
C SER A 341 -17.32 -4.59 -7.19
N PHE A 342 -16.56 -5.46 -7.88
CA PHE A 342 -17.04 -6.81 -8.23
C PHE A 342 -17.15 -7.71 -6.99
N ILE A 343 -16.22 -7.58 -6.05
CA ILE A 343 -16.24 -8.32 -4.79
C ILE A 343 -17.44 -7.89 -3.93
N ILE A 344 -17.71 -6.57 -3.88
CA ILE A 344 -18.90 -6.02 -3.19
C ILE A 344 -20.19 -6.50 -3.88
N ALA A 345 -20.23 -6.52 -5.20
CA ALA A 345 -21.37 -7.00 -5.96
C ALA A 345 -21.60 -8.49 -5.74
N SER A 346 -20.53 -9.32 -5.80
CA SER A 346 -20.59 -10.75 -5.50
C SER A 346 -21.08 -11.00 -4.06
N LEU A 347 -20.60 -10.23 -3.10
CA LEU A 347 -21.07 -10.29 -1.70
C LEU A 347 -22.56 -9.99 -1.61
N GLY A 348 -23.05 -8.93 -2.28
CA GLY A 348 -24.47 -8.60 -2.29
C GLY A 348 -25.36 -9.67 -2.91
N LEU A 349 -24.90 -10.31 -4.00
CA LEU A 349 -25.59 -11.44 -4.62
C LEU A 349 -25.59 -12.67 -3.70
N SER A 350 -24.47 -13.02 -3.08
CA SER A 350 -24.37 -14.17 -2.18
C SER A 350 -25.24 -14.02 -0.92
N LEU A 351 -25.47 -12.78 -0.48
CA LEU A 351 -26.38 -12.45 0.62
C LEU A 351 -27.84 -12.35 0.17
N GLY A 352 -28.12 -12.38 -1.14
CA GLY A 352 -29.47 -12.27 -1.70
C GLY A 352 -30.14 -10.90 -1.47
N VAL A 353 -29.35 -9.83 -1.29
CA VAL A 353 -29.87 -8.50 -0.90
C VAL A 353 -29.81 -7.48 -2.04
N ILE A 354 -29.17 -7.81 -3.15
CA ILE A 354 -29.13 -6.95 -4.34
C ILE A 354 -29.81 -7.65 -5.53
N SER A 355 -30.33 -6.83 -6.43
CA SER A 355 -30.96 -7.29 -7.66
C SER A 355 -29.95 -7.87 -8.66
N HIS A 356 -30.31 -8.93 -9.38
CA HIS A 356 -29.43 -9.62 -10.32
C HIS A 356 -28.90 -8.72 -11.45
N PHE A 357 -29.64 -7.67 -11.86
CA PHE A 357 -29.21 -6.77 -12.93
C PHE A 357 -28.04 -5.87 -12.52
N LEU A 358 -27.88 -5.59 -11.21
CA LEU A 358 -26.90 -4.61 -10.72
C LEU A 358 -25.45 -5.05 -10.99
N TYR A 359 -25.20 -6.36 -10.87
CA TYR A 359 -23.88 -6.93 -11.10
C TYR A 359 -23.39 -6.74 -12.55
N PRO A 360 -24.13 -7.19 -13.59
CA PRO A 360 -23.74 -6.93 -14.98
C PRO A 360 -23.59 -5.45 -15.34
N VAL A 361 -24.45 -4.60 -14.79
CA VAL A 361 -24.38 -3.15 -14.99
C VAL A 361 -23.06 -2.59 -14.47
N VAL A 362 -22.66 -2.92 -13.23
CA VAL A 362 -21.41 -2.44 -12.63
C VAL A 362 -20.19 -2.98 -13.37
N VAL A 363 -20.22 -4.24 -13.83
CA VAL A 363 -19.15 -4.81 -14.66
C VAL A 363 -18.98 -4.02 -15.96
N ALA A 364 -20.08 -3.74 -16.66
CA ALA A 364 -20.05 -2.95 -17.90
C ALA A 364 -19.48 -1.53 -17.67
N VAL A 365 -19.94 -0.87 -16.61
CA VAL A 365 -19.45 0.46 -16.24
C VAL A 365 -17.95 0.43 -15.92
N SER A 366 -17.48 -0.60 -15.20
CA SER A 366 -16.07 -0.77 -14.88
C SER A 366 -15.20 -0.98 -16.12
N VAL A 367 -15.64 -1.82 -17.05
CA VAL A 367 -14.92 -2.07 -18.33
C VAL A 367 -14.77 -0.75 -19.11
N ILE A 368 -15.85 0.01 -19.25
CA ILE A 368 -15.84 1.29 -19.99
C ILE A 368 -14.95 2.32 -19.28
N THR A 369 -15.08 2.49 -17.97
CA THR A 369 -14.29 3.47 -17.22
C THR A 369 -12.81 3.11 -17.18
N THR A 370 -12.47 1.81 -17.11
CA THR A 370 -11.09 1.32 -17.20
C THR A 370 -10.47 1.66 -18.56
N PHE A 371 -11.19 1.46 -19.64
CA PHE A 371 -10.72 1.84 -20.98
C PHE A 371 -10.48 3.36 -21.10
N LEU A 372 -11.30 4.17 -20.44
CA LEU A 372 -11.19 5.62 -20.47
C LEU A 372 -10.12 6.19 -19.52
N THR A 373 -9.60 5.41 -18.59
CA THR A 373 -8.64 5.87 -17.56
C THR A 373 -7.41 6.60 -18.12
N PRO A 374 -6.65 6.10 -19.12
CA PRO A 374 -5.49 6.81 -19.66
C PRO A 374 -5.84 8.17 -20.27
N TYR A 375 -7.05 8.28 -20.84
CA TYR A 375 -7.55 9.53 -21.42
C TYR A 375 -7.89 10.53 -20.32
N MET A 376 -8.55 10.09 -19.25
CA MET A 376 -8.87 10.93 -18.09
C MET A 376 -7.61 11.49 -17.44
N ILE A 377 -6.57 10.67 -17.25
CA ILE A 377 -5.28 11.11 -16.71
C ILE A 377 -4.67 12.23 -17.58
N ARG A 378 -4.69 12.07 -18.90
CA ARG A 378 -4.18 13.09 -19.84
C ARG A 378 -5.04 14.35 -19.85
N PHE A 379 -6.35 14.23 -19.67
CA PHE A 379 -7.31 15.33 -19.71
C PHE A 379 -7.19 16.27 -18.52
N ALA A 380 -6.62 15.82 -17.40
CA ALA A 380 -6.47 16.62 -16.19
C ALA A 380 -5.74 17.95 -16.41
N THR A 381 -4.61 17.93 -17.16
CA THR A 381 -3.79 19.13 -17.38
C THR A 381 -4.44 20.16 -18.32
N PRO A 382 -5.02 19.80 -19.48
CA PRO A 382 -5.77 20.73 -20.32
C PRO A 382 -6.96 21.37 -19.59
N VAL A 383 -7.72 20.57 -18.81
CA VAL A 383 -8.86 21.08 -18.05
C VAL A 383 -8.41 22.06 -16.97
N TYR A 384 -7.31 21.78 -16.26
CA TYR A 384 -6.73 22.72 -15.29
C TYR A 384 -6.35 24.05 -15.96
N ASN A 385 -5.61 24.01 -17.06
CA ASN A 385 -5.16 25.21 -17.77
C ASN A 385 -6.33 26.07 -18.25
N ASN A 386 -7.38 25.43 -18.80
CA ASN A 386 -8.59 26.14 -19.23
C ASN A 386 -9.37 26.74 -18.05
N LEU A 387 -9.40 26.02 -16.91
CA LEU A 387 -10.07 26.49 -15.70
C LEU A 387 -9.30 27.66 -15.06
N GLU A 388 -7.97 27.60 -15.02
CA GLU A 388 -7.08 28.66 -14.52
C GLU A 388 -7.28 29.96 -15.27
N HIS A 389 -7.45 29.92 -16.62
CA HIS A 389 -7.71 31.10 -17.43
C HIS A 389 -9.12 31.70 -17.25
N ARG A 390 -10.11 30.90 -16.81
CA ARG A 390 -11.50 31.35 -16.65
C ARG A 390 -11.85 31.77 -15.23
N LEU A 391 -11.15 31.28 -14.22
CA LEU A 391 -11.41 31.58 -12.82
C LEU A 391 -10.75 32.89 -12.40
N PRO A 392 -11.45 33.77 -11.66
CA PRO A 392 -10.84 34.96 -11.07
C PRO A 392 -9.70 34.57 -10.11
N ASN A 393 -8.57 35.27 -10.15
CA ASN A 393 -7.40 35.05 -9.31
C ASN A 393 -7.74 35.01 -7.80
N LYS A 394 -8.79 35.73 -7.36
CA LYS A 394 -9.29 35.69 -5.97
C LYS A 394 -9.81 34.32 -5.57
N LEU A 395 -10.50 33.63 -6.47
CA LEU A 395 -11.02 32.28 -6.22
C LEU A 395 -9.90 31.25 -6.21
N ILE A 396 -8.95 31.33 -7.12
CA ILE A 396 -7.78 30.44 -7.18
C ILE A 396 -6.94 30.61 -5.91
N ASN A 397 -6.70 31.85 -5.48
CA ASN A 397 -5.98 32.14 -4.24
C ASN A 397 -6.74 31.67 -2.99
N SER A 398 -8.06 31.78 -2.97
CA SER A 398 -8.91 31.26 -1.89
C SER A 398 -8.89 29.74 -1.83
N LEU A 399 -8.95 29.06 -2.99
CA LEU A 399 -8.85 27.60 -3.09
C LEU A 399 -7.45 27.10 -2.66
N ASN A 400 -6.40 27.78 -3.09
CA ASN A 400 -5.04 27.47 -2.67
C ASN A 400 -4.79 27.84 -1.20
N SER A 401 -5.49 28.81 -0.60
CA SER A 401 -5.36 29.12 0.83
C SER A 401 -6.02 28.07 1.72
N LEU A 402 -7.06 27.38 1.25
CA LEU A 402 -7.61 26.18 1.89
C LEU A 402 -6.56 25.06 1.96
N SER A 403 -5.74 24.94 0.93
CA SER A 403 -4.62 23.99 0.84
C SER A 403 -3.43 24.38 1.75
N MET A 404 -3.04 25.65 1.79
CA MET A 404 -1.90 26.14 2.58
C MET A 404 -2.15 26.16 4.09
N GLY A 405 -3.39 26.20 4.55
CA GLY A 405 -3.75 26.27 5.97
C GLY A 405 -3.30 25.06 6.82
N ASN A 406 -3.01 23.93 6.18
CA ASN A 406 -2.66 22.69 6.88
C ASN A 406 -1.14 22.48 7.04
N HIS A 407 -0.30 23.14 6.27
CA HIS A 407 1.16 22.95 6.34
C HIS A 407 1.88 23.86 7.37
N GLN A 408 1.25 24.92 7.86
CA GLN A 408 1.90 25.87 8.80
C GLN A 408 1.72 25.53 10.29
N HIS A 409 1.01 24.46 10.67
CA HIS A 409 0.75 24.16 12.09
C HIS A 409 1.50 22.96 12.66
N GLN A 410 2.66 22.55 12.13
CA GLN A 410 3.42 21.42 12.66
C GLN A 410 4.69 21.74 13.45
N HIS A 411 4.87 22.95 13.97
CA HIS A 411 6.02 23.26 14.84
C HIS A 411 5.62 23.58 16.27
N GLY A 412 4.67 22.83 16.82
CA GLY A 412 4.36 22.76 18.25
C GLY A 412 3.71 21.43 18.52
N GLN A 413 4.49 20.34 18.61
CA GLN A 413 3.94 19.04 19.02
C GLN A 413 3.29 19.22 20.37
N ASN A 414 1.94 19.23 20.38
CA ASN A 414 1.15 19.31 21.59
C ASN A 414 1.39 18.00 22.38
N LEU A 415 2.36 18.00 23.29
CA LEU A 415 2.80 16.85 24.09
C LEU A 415 1.61 16.17 24.75
N TRP A 416 0.58 16.94 25.11
CA TRP A 416 -0.68 16.43 25.62
C TRP A 416 -1.42 15.55 24.57
N LYS A 417 -1.59 16.05 23.35
CA LYS A 417 -2.28 15.31 22.28
C LYS A 417 -1.57 14.00 21.98
N LYS A 418 -0.23 14.04 21.86
CA LYS A 418 0.60 12.86 21.61
C LYS A 418 0.47 11.84 22.74
N LEU A 419 0.58 12.29 24.00
CA LEU A 419 0.47 11.41 25.18
C LEU A 419 -0.91 10.80 25.31
N LEU A 420 -1.99 11.60 25.22
CA LEU A 420 -3.37 11.13 25.35
C LEU A 420 -3.73 10.13 24.26
N THR A 421 -3.41 10.43 22.99
CA THR A 421 -3.65 9.50 21.88
C THR A 421 -2.96 8.16 22.11
N GLN A 422 -1.69 8.16 22.50
CA GLN A 422 -0.95 6.94 22.79
C GLN A 422 -1.50 6.18 24.01
N MET A 423 -1.93 6.88 25.04
CA MET A 423 -2.56 6.28 26.22
C MET A 423 -3.90 5.63 25.86
N THR A 424 -4.74 6.29 25.06
CA THR A 424 -6.04 5.77 24.60
C THR A 424 -5.85 4.52 23.75
N ILE A 425 -4.97 4.56 22.74
CA ILE A 425 -4.67 3.40 21.90
C ILE A 425 -4.20 2.21 22.74
N ASN A 426 -3.26 2.43 23.67
CA ASN A 426 -2.80 1.37 24.55
C ASN A 426 -3.93 0.79 25.44
N THR A 427 -4.78 1.66 25.99
CA THR A 427 -5.91 1.22 26.84
C THR A 427 -6.87 0.36 26.01
N VAL A 428 -7.24 0.78 24.82
CA VAL A 428 -8.13 0.02 23.91
C VAL A 428 -7.51 -1.35 23.55
N VAL A 429 -6.25 -1.38 23.10
CA VAL A 429 -5.57 -2.63 22.73
C VAL A 429 -5.50 -3.60 23.91
N TYR A 430 -5.07 -3.15 25.09
CA TYR A 430 -4.98 -4.03 26.25
C TYR A 430 -6.35 -4.43 26.81
N SER A 431 -7.38 -3.60 26.69
CA SER A 431 -8.75 -3.97 27.04
C SER A 431 -9.27 -5.09 26.13
N ILE A 432 -9.03 -5.03 24.83
CA ILE A 432 -9.42 -6.07 23.88
C ILE A 432 -8.69 -7.39 24.17
N LEU A 433 -7.37 -7.33 24.42
CA LEU A 433 -6.59 -8.50 24.82
C LEU A 433 -7.08 -9.14 26.10
N THR A 434 -7.42 -8.31 27.10
CA THR A 434 -7.97 -8.78 28.38
C THR A 434 -9.33 -9.44 28.15
N SER A 435 -10.23 -8.83 27.38
CA SER A 435 -11.54 -9.41 27.05
C SER A 435 -11.40 -10.73 26.31
N ALA A 436 -10.50 -10.81 25.33
CA ALA A 436 -10.25 -12.04 24.57
C ALA A 436 -9.73 -13.17 25.47
N ALA A 437 -8.79 -12.86 26.37
CA ALA A 437 -8.26 -13.83 27.32
C ALA A 437 -9.36 -14.34 28.27
N ILE A 438 -10.25 -13.45 28.75
CA ILE A 438 -11.39 -13.82 29.60
C ILE A 438 -12.35 -14.74 28.84
N VAL A 439 -12.73 -14.37 27.59
CA VAL A 439 -13.63 -15.18 26.76
C VAL A 439 -13.01 -16.55 26.50
N MET A 440 -11.73 -16.63 26.14
CA MET A 440 -11.02 -17.88 25.91
C MET A 440 -11.03 -18.78 27.17
N MET A 441 -10.73 -18.21 28.34
CA MET A 441 -10.72 -18.94 29.59
C MET A 441 -12.12 -19.46 29.97
N PHE A 442 -13.15 -18.66 29.73
CA PHE A 442 -14.54 -19.05 30.08
C PHE A 442 -15.14 -20.05 29.09
N THR A 443 -14.73 -20.00 27.81
CA THR A 443 -15.24 -20.90 26.77
C THR A 443 -14.56 -22.28 26.82
N PHE A 444 -13.24 -22.33 27.10
CA PHE A 444 -12.48 -23.57 27.03
C PHE A 444 -12.11 -24.13 28.44
N VAL A 445 -11.53 -23.27 29.28
CA VAL A 445 -10.99 -23.74 30.58
C VAL A 445 -12.08 -24.01 31.61
N LEU A 446 -13.11 -23.17 31.68
CA LEU A 446 -14.19 -23.34 32.64
C LEU A 446 -14.98 -24.64 32.42
N PRO A 447 -15.42 -25.02 31.18
CA PRO A 447 -16.09 -26.31 30.96
C PRO A 447 -15.15 -27.48 31.22
N PHE A 448 -13.85 -27.37 30.82
CA PHE A 448 -12.87 -28.39 31.10
C PHE A 448 -12.67 -28.62 32.60
N MET A 449 -12.54 -27.57 33.40
CA MET A 449 -12.40 -27.68 34.86
C MET A 449 -13.66 -28.25 35.52
N ARG A 450 -14.85 -27.87 35.03
CA ARG A 450 -16.10 -28.44 35.49
C ARG A 450 -16.27 -29.92 35.11
N GLY A 451 -15.70 -30.35 33.97
CA GLY A 451 -15.68 -31.74 33.53
C GLY A 451 -14.76 -32.62 34.38
N ILE A 452 -13.64 -32.09 34.87
CA ILE A 452 -12.71 -32.81 35.78
C ILE A 452 -13.28 -32.91 37.20
N MET A 453 -14.10 -31.96 37.62
CA MET A 453 -14.68 -31.86 38.94
C MET A 453 -16.20 -32.05 38.87
N PRO A 454 -16.71 -33.26 38.58
CA PRO A 454 -18.14 -33.54 38.49
C PRO A 454 -18.76 -33.53 39.89
N GLY A 455 -19.72 -32.66 40.11
CA GLY A 455 -20.44 -32.55 41.36
C GLY A 455 -20.81 -31.11 41.68
N TRP A 456 -22.03 -30.88 42.13
CA TRP A 456 -22.56 -29.55 42.42
C TRP A 456 -21.68 -28.73 43.40
N GLU A 457 -21.18 -29.39 44.45
CA GLU A 457 -20.31 -28.75 45.47
C GLU A 457 -18.91 -28.45 44.93
N LEU A 458 -18.38 -29.29 44.01
CA LEU A 458 -17.07 -29.13 43.40
C LEU A 458 -17.02 -28.05 42.27
N HIS A 459 -18.17 -27.69 41.71
CA HIS A 459 -18.25 -26.61 40.72
C HIS A 459 -17.78 -25.25 41.28
N TRP A 460 -17.90 -25.05 42.59
CA TRP A 460 -17.40 -23.82 43.23
C TRP A 460 -15.87 -23.72 43.18
N TYR A 461 -15.21 -24.84 43.42
CA TYR A 461 -13.75 -24.94 43.30
C TYR A 461 -13.31 -24.79 41.86
N ALA A 462 -14.00 -25.41 40.90
CA ALA A 462 -13.74 -25.25 39.48
C ALA A 462 -13.83 -23.76 39.01
N ASN A 463 -14.87 -23.07 39.48
CA ASN A 463 -15.04 -21.63 39.23
C ASN A 463 -13.90 -20.81 39.86
N GLY A 464 -13.54 -21.11 41.13
CA GLY A 464 -12.46 -20.43 41.85
C GLY A 464 -11.11 -20.61 41.18
N VAL A 465 -10.75 -21.85 40.82
CA VAL A 465 -9.51 -22.14 40.10
C VAL A 465 -9.47 -21.43 38.73
N THR A 466 -10.58 -21.50 37.97
CA THR A 466 -10.68 -20.80 36.69
C THR A 466 -10.55 -19.29 36.87
N GLY A 467 -11.14 -18.71 37.89
CA GLY A 467 -11.03 -17.28 38.21
C GLY A 467 -9.58 -16.87 38.50
N VAL A 468 -8.87 -17.61 39.35
CA VAL A 468 -7.47 -17.36 39.67
C VAL A 468 -6.60 -17.50 38.44
N LEU A 469 -6.76 -18.55 37.62
CA LEU A 469 -6.02 -18.74 36.37
C LEU A 469 -6.29 -17.60 35.38
N THR A 470 -7.54 -17.17 35.25
CA THR A 470 -7.92 -16.06 34.40
C THR A 470 -7.22 -14.78 34.84
N VAL A 471 -7.25 -14.46 36.15
CA VAL A 471 -6.56 -13.29 36.69
C VAL A 471 -5.05 -13.35 36.45
N LEU A 472 -4.42 -14.51 36.61
CA LEU A 472 -2.98 -14.69 36.35
C LEU A 472 -2.62 -14.44 34.83
N VAL A 473 -3.45 -14.93 33.93
CA VAL A 473 -3.26 -14.74 32.49
C VAL A 473 -3.42 -13.28 32.08
N ILE A 474 -4.44 -12.59 32.64
CA ILE A 474 -4.70 -11.18 32.28
C ILE A 474 -3.84 -10.18 33.04
N ALA A 475 -3.22 -10.57 34.15
CA ALA A 475 -2.43 -9.66 35.01
C ALA A 475 -1.36 -8.86 34.28
N PRO A 476 -0.56 -9.42 33.33
CA PRO A 476 0.40 -8.65 32.56
C PRO A 476 -0.25 -7.57 31.69
N PHE A 477 -1.43 -7.87 31.11
CA PHE A 477 -2.17 -6.94 30.24
C PHE A 477 -2.79 -5.81 31.05
N LEU A 478 -3.44 -6.12 32.17
CA LEU A 478 -3.98 -5.11 33.08
C LEU A 478 -2.90 -4.17 33.60
N ARG A 479 -1.74 -4.71 34.00
CA ARG A 479 -0.62 -3.90 34.42
C ARG A 479 -0.10 -2.98 33.30
N ALA A 480 0.07 -3.52 32.09
CA ALA A 480 0.49 -2.74 30.94
C ALA A 480 -0.49 -1.61 30.63
N MET A 481 -1.79 -1.88 30.69
CA MET A 481 -2.86 -0.90 30.49
C MET A 481 -2.72 0.29 31.44
N VAL A 482 -2.47 0.03 32.74
CA VAL A 482 -2.40 1.08 33.76
C VAL A 482 -1.04 1.81 33.73
N MET A 483 0.10 1.09 33.58
CA MET A 483 1.43 1.60 33.90
C MET A 483 2.30 1.97 32.70
N LYS A 484 2.00 1.51 31.46
CA LYS A 484 2.90 1.54 30.31
C LYS A 484 3.43 2.94 29.98
N LYS A 485 2.61 3.96 29.95
CA LYS A 485 2.98 5.32 29.53
C LYS A 485 3.28 6.30 30.69
N ASN A 486 3.14 5.85 31.94
CA ASN A 486 3.39 6.70 33.11
C ASN A 486 4.89 7.03 33.31
N ARG A 487 5.80 6.42 32.53
CA ARG A 487 7.24 6.65 32.56
C ARG A 487 7.78 7.10 31.21
N SER A 488 6.91 7.47 30.25
CA SER A 488 7.35 7.98 28.97
C SER A 488 8.02 9.35 29.11
N PRO A 489 8.92 9.73 28.21
CA PRO A 489 9.55 11.06 28.25
C PRO A 489 8.52 12.18 28.17
N GLU A 490 7.45 12.00 27.38
CA GLU A 490 6.35 12.97 27.28
C GLU A 490 5.59 13.13 28.61
N PHE A 491 5.35 12.03 29.33
CA PHE A 491 4.71 12.09 30.65
C PHE A 491 5.57 12.85 31.66
N ARG A 492 6.88 12.58 31.70
CA ARG A 492 7.81 13.27 32.59
C ARG A 492 7.92 14.75 32.24
N ALA A 493 8.05 15.08 30.95
CA ALA A 493 8.11 16.47 30.50
C ALA A 493 6.87 17.25 30.97
N LEU A 494 5.67 16.73 30.79
CA LEU A 494 4.44 17.38 31.26
C LEU A 494 4.32 17.43 32.79
N TRP A 495 4.84 16.41 33.49
CA TRP A 495 4.83 16.36 34.96
C TRP A 495 5.74 17.43 35.57
N ASP A 496 6.89 17.67 34.95
CA ASP A 496 7.93 18.62 35.43
C ASP A 496 7.64 20.05 34.98
N GLU A 497 6.94 20.24 33.84
CA GLU A 497 6.61 21.54 33.25
C GLU A 497 5.73 22.42 34.18
N SER A 498 4.68 21.83 34.77
CA SER A 498 3.78 22.59 35.64
C SER A 498 3.07 21.72 36.66
N SER A 499 2.93 22.24 37.88
CA SER A 499 2.14 21.60 38.93
C SER A 499 0.67 21.40 38.58
N ARG A 500 0.11 22.25 37.68
CA ARG A 500 -1.28 22.14 37.18
C ARG A 500 -1.49 20.89 36.28
N ASN A 501 -0.44 20.41 35.63
CA ASN A 501 -0.51 19.25 34.74
C ASN A 501 -0.57 17.92 35.54
N ARG A 502 -0.19 17.91 36.81
CA ARG A 502 -0.13 16.71 37.63
C ARG A 502 -1.51 16.11 37.91
N MET A 503 -2.53 16.93 38.18
CA MET A 503 -3.89 16.46 38.44
C MET A 503 -4.53 15.76 37.23
N PRO A 504 -4.55 16.35 36.00
CA PRO A 504 -5.03 15.64 34.82
C PRO A 504 -4.25 14.37 34.51
N LEU A 505 -2.95 14.33 34.72
CA LEU A 505 -2.13 13.13 34.53
C LEU A 505 -2.49 12.01 35.52
N ILE A 506 -2.70 12.32 36.79
CA ILE A 506 -3.19 11.37 37.81
C ILE A 506 -4.58 10.87 37.42
N PHE A 507 -5.47 11.78 36.97
CA PHE A 507 -6.81 11.39 36.50
C PHE A 507 -6.77 10.34 35.40
N THR A 508 -5.86 10.45 34.40
CA THR A 508 -5.70 9.43 33.35
C THR A 508 -5.28 8.07 33.90
N ILE A 509 -4.48 8.04 34.98
CA ILE A 509 -4.09 6.78 35.63
C ILE A 509 -5.28 6.17 36.37
N VAL A 510 -6.04 7.01 37.09
CA VAL A 510 -7.24 6.57 37.83
C VAL A 510 -8.29 5.98 36.89
N VAL A 511 -8.58 6.64 35.77
CA VAL A 511 -9.55 6.12 34.76
C VAL A 511 -9.12 4.73 34.28
N ARG A 512 -7.85 4.54 33.94
CA ARG A 512 -7.34 3.23 33.50
C ARG A 512 -7.36 2.16 34.60
N ALA A 513 -7.14 2.57 35.84
CA ALA A 513 -7.27 1.67 36.98
C ALA A 513 -8.74 1.25 37.22
N ILE A 514 -9.70 2.17 37.05
CA ILE A 514 -11.13 1.87 37.11
C ILE A 514 -11.53 0.84 36.05
N ILE A 515 -11.04 1.02 34.80
CA ILE A 515 -11.29 0.05 33.72
C ILE A 515 -10.71 -1.34 34.10
N ALA A 516 -9.50 -1.37 34.66
CA ALA A 516 -8.91 -2.63 35.13
C ALA A 516 -9.70 -3.30 36.23
N ILE A 517 -10.21 -2.53 37.20
CA ILE A 517 -11.09 -3.03 38.27
C ILE A 517 -12.40 -3.59 37.70
N ALA A 518 -12.97 -2.91 36.67
CA ALA A 518 -14.18 -3.37 36.01
C ALA A 518 -14.01 -4.77 35.37
N PHE A 519 -12.85 -5.08 34.80
CA PHE A 519 -12.56 -6.43 34.28
C PHE A 519 -12.53 -7.48 35.39
N ILE A 520 -11.93 -7.20 36.53
CA ILE A 520 -11.91 -8.14 37.67
C ILE A 520 -13.29 -8.28 38.24
N PHE A 521 -14.06 -7.19 38.38
CA PHE A 521 -15.44 -7.20 38.79
C PHE A 521 -16.29 -8.11 37.89
N TYR A 522 -16.12 -8.00 36.55
CA TYR A 522 -16.81 -8.84 35.58
C TYR A 522 -16.50 -10.34 35.80
N ILE A 523 -15.23 -10.70 35.99
CA ILE A 523 -14.80 -12.08 36.26
C ILE A 523 -15.45 -12.60 37.57
N CYS A 524 -15.38 -11.81 38.66
CA CYS A 524 -15.97 -12.18 39.93
C CYS A 524 -17.50 -12.34 39.85
N ASN A 525 -18.17 -11.41 39.12
CA ASN A 525 -19.63 -11.45 38.95
C ASN A 525 -20.09 -12.67 38.15
N PHE A 526 -19.29 -13.06 37.13
CA PHE A 526 -19.61 -14.23 36.28
C PHE A 526 -19.40 -15.56 37.02
N LEU A 527 -18.34 -15.66 37.82
CA LEU A 527 -17.94 -16.92 38.48
C LEU A 527 -18.53 -17.11 39.87
N SER A 528 -18.95 -16.04 40.54
CA SER A 528 -19.42 -16.06 41.93
C SER A 528 -20.58 -15.06 42.11
N ARG A 529 -21.43 -15.34 43.13
CA ARG A 529 -22.55 -14.47 43.51
C ARG A 529 -22.20 -13.69 44.79
N PHE A 530 -21.11 -12.93 44.79
CA PHE A 530 -20.78 -12.06 45.93
C PHE A 530 -21.53 -10.73 45.88
N THR A 531 -21.57 -10.01 46.99
CA THR A 531 -22.11 -8.65 47.01
C THR A 531 -21.23 -7.70 46.21
N ASN A 532 -21.82 -6.69 45.55
CA ASN A 532 -21.09 -5.74 44.70
C ASN A 532 -19.96 -5.03 45.43
N ALA A 533 -20.17 -4.68 46.71
CA ALA A 533 -19.15 -4.05 47.54
C ALA A 533 -17.91 -4.95 47.74
N LEU A 534 -18.11 -6.23 48.01
CA LEU A 534 -17.04 -7.21 48.19
C LEU A 534 -16.27 -7.45 46.88
N MET A 535 -16.99 -7.54 45.75
CA MET A 535 -16.37 -7.68 44.42
C MET A 535 -15.50 -6.49 44.05
N ILE A 536 -15.94 -5.25 44.34
CA ILE A 536 -15.15 -4.03 44.10
C ILE A 536 -13.91 -4.05 45.01
N THR A 537 -14.05 -4.42 46.29
CA THR A 537 -12.92 -4.50 47.21
C THR A 537 -11.88 -5.52 46.75
N ILE A 538 -12.31 -6.72 46.34
CA ILE A 538 -11.43 -7.73 45.75
C ILE A 538 -10.73 -7.13 44.48
N GLY A 539 -11.47 -6.45 43.61
CA GLY A 539 -10.94 -5.83 42.41
C GLY A 539 -9.82 -4.83 42.76
N VAL A 540 -10.01 -3.96 43.71
CA VAL A 540 -8.99 -2.99 44.14
C VAL A 540 -7.76 -3.69 44.70
N ILE A 541 -7.93 -4.69 45.61
CA ILE A 541 -6.83 -5.43 46.19
C ILE A 541 -6.03 -6.16 45.09
N VAL A 542 -6.69 -6.86 44.18
CA VAL A 542 -6.04 -7.59 43.08
C VAL A 542 -5.27 -6.63 42.15
N ILE A 543 -5.82 -5.48 41.81
CA ILE A 543 -5.12 -4.48 40.96
C ILE A 543 -3.89 -3.93 41.69
N LEU A 544 -4.00 -3.63 42.98
CA LEU A 544 -2.83 -3.20 43.76
C LEU A 544 -1.73 -4.28 43.77
N LEU A 545 -2.09 -5.54 44.02
CA LEU A 545 -1.14 -6.66 43.96
C LEU A 545 -0.49 -6.81 42.57
N ILE A 546 -1.27 -6.68 41.50
CA ILE A 546 -0.77 -6.73 40.12
C ILE A 546 0.22 -5.57 39.83
N ILE A 547 -0.08 -4.37 40.30
CA ILE A 547 0.80 -3.18 40.08
C ILE A 547 2.12 -3.34 40.83
N PHE A 548 2.10 -3.79 42.08
CA PHE A 548 3.28 -3.90 42.93
C PHE A 548 4.07 -5.20 42.73
N SER A 549 3.48 -6.26 42.12
CA SER A 549 4.16 -7.52 41.87
C SER A 549 5.36 -7.40 40.93
N ARG A 550 6.54 -7.84 41.44
CA ARG A 550 7.79 -7.88 40.63
C ARG A 550 7.70 -8.88 39.48
N TRP A 551 7.04 -10.02 39.72
CA TRP A 551 6.88 -11.06 38.71
C TRP A 551 6.00 -10.59 37.54
N VAL A 552 4.83 -9.97 37.82
CA VAL A 552 3.95 -9.41 36.79
C VAL A 552 4.66 -8.30 36.02
N LYS A 553 5.48 -7.48 36.70
CA LYS A 553 6.30 -6.45 36.05
C LYS A 553 7.25 -7.04 35.01
N HIS A 554 7.98 -8.08 35.37
CA HIS A 554 8.93 -8.72 34.47
C HIS A 554 8.25 -9.36 33.27
N ARG A 555 7.18 -10.10 33.50
CA ARG A 555 6.36 -10.74 32.44
C ARG A 555 5.72 -9.70 31.51
N SER A 556 5.15 -8.63 32.03
CA SER A 556 4.57 -7.54 31.24
C SER A 556 5.61 -6.88 30.30
N ILE A 557 6.81 -6.59 30.80
CA ILE A 557 7.89 -6.01 29.99
C ILE A 557 8.40 -7.00 28.92
N THR A 558 8.49 -8.28 29.28
CA THR A 558 8.92 -9.34 28.32
C THR A 558 7.90 -9.50 27.19
N LEU A 559 6.60 -9.54 27.51
CA LEU A 559 5.54 -9.61 26.50
C LEU A 559 5.54 -8.37 25.60
N GLU A 560 5.74 -7.19 26.16
CA GLU A 560 5.84 -5.96 25.38
C GLU A 560 7.04 -5.98 24.44
N ARG A 561 8.22 -6.40 24.90
CA ARG A 561 9.41 -6.54 24.07
C ARG A 561 9.18 -7.54 22.92
N LEU A 562 8.60 -8.69 23.21
CA LEU A 562 8.26 -9.69 22.18
C LEU A 562 7.27 -9.14 21.15
N PHE A 563 6.26 -8.39 21.59
CA PHE A 563 5.31 -7.75 20.69
C PHE A 563 5.99 -6.75 19.76
N VAL A 564 6.80 -5.84 20.30
CA VAL A 564 7.54 -4.84 19.51
C VAL A 564 8.56 -5.51 18.59
N GLN A 565 9.25 -6.56 19.05
CA GLN A 565 10.17 -7.33 18.22
C GLN A 565 9.46 -8.03 17.07
N ASN A 566 8.31 -8.66 17.33
CA ASN A 566 7.53 -9.31 16.28
C ASN A 566 6.95 -8.32 15.29
N LEU A 567 6.42 -7.18 15.76
CA LEU A 567 5.93 -6.10 14.91
C LEU A 567 7.02 -5.47 14.03
N ARG A 568 8.28 -5.46 14.49
CA ARG A 568 9.43 -4.91 13.78
C ARG A 568 10.29 -5.99 13.11
N SER A 569 9.87 -7.24 13.11
CA SER A 569 10.69 -8.36 12.67
C SER A 569 11.10 -8.25 11.19
N ARG A 570 10.22 -7.77 10.32
CA ARG A 570 10.50 -7.51 8.90
C ARG A 570 11.56 -6.41 8.73
N ASP A 571 11.42 -5.27 9.44
CA ASP A 571 12.39 -4.16 9.36
C ASP A 571 13.76 -4.57 9.90
N ILE A 572 13.78 -5.32 11.01
CA ILE A 572 15.02 -5.84 11.60
C ILE A 572 15.67 -6.86 10.66
N ALA A 573 14.91 -7.71 10.01
CA ALA A 573 15.43 -8.68 9.05
C ALA A 573 15.95 -7.99 7.77
N ALA A 574 15.23 -7.01 7.22
CA ALA A 574 15.70 -6.23 6.08
C ALA A 574 17.02 -5.51 6.38
N GLN A 575 17.22 -5.04 7.62
CA GLN A 575 18.49 -4.46 8.07
C GLN A 575 19.59 -5.51 8.30
N VAL A 576 19.25 -6.74 8.66
CA VAL A 576 20.20 -7.81 9.02
C VAL A 576 20.60 -8.69 7.83
N TYR A 577 19.70 -8.95 6.86
CA TYR A 577 20.03 -9.73 5.67
C TYR A 577 21.02 -9.01 4.72
N GLY A 578 21.26 -7.72 4.92
CA GLY A 578 22.33 -6.98 4.25
C GLY A 578 23.75 -7.35 4.68
N LYS A 579 24.04 -7.88 5.87
CA LYS A 579 25.32 -8.48 6.35
C LYS A 579 25.33 -8.74 7.88
N LYS A 580 26.27 -9.61 8.32
CA LYS A 580 26.67 -10.02 9.69
C LYS A 580 26.21 -9.06 10.81
N ARG A 581 25.52 -9.63 11.82
CA ARG A 581 25.05 -8.97 13.05
C ARG A 581 26.07 -7.95 13.60
N PRO A 582 25.73 -6.66 13.73
CA PRO A 582 26.49 -5.76 14.58
C PRO A 582 26.23 -6.14 16.05
N LEU A 583 27.29 -6.23 16.83
CA LEU A 583 27.29 -6.50 18.29
C LEU A 583 26.42 -5.52 19.13
N TYR A 584 25.84 -4.48 18.51
CA TYR A 584 25.12 -3.36 19.16
C TYR A 584 23.65 -3.19 18.75
N ALA A 585 23.06 -4.18 18.07
CA ALA A 585 21.67 -4.09 17.57
C ALA A 585 20.60 -3.80 18.65
N GLY A 586 20.89 -4.07 19.93
CA GLY A 586 19.98 -3.81 21.03
C GLY A 586 19.94 -2.35 21.54
N ARG A 587 20.97 -1.54 21.22
CA ARG A 587 21.05 -0.12 21.65
C ARG A 587 20.68 0.87 20.53
N LEU A 588 20.78 0.45 19.25
CA LEU A 588 20.36 1.25 18.08
C LEU A 588 18.85 1.34 17.92
N LEU A 589 18.10 0.41 18.50
CA LEU A 589 16.62 0.37 18.47
C LEU A 589 15.95 1.48 19.30
N ASP A 590 16.69 2.13 20.19
CA ASP A 590 16.21 3.27 20.99
C ASP A 590 16.55 4.65 20.36
N ARG A 591 17.29 4.66 19.26
CA ARG A 591 17.62 5.87 18.49
C ARG A 591 16.96 5.75 17.11
N ASP A 592 16.42 6.86 16.63
CA ASP A 592 15.78 7.01 15.31
C ASP A 592 16.79 6.98 14.14
N ILE A 593 17.83 6.12 14.22
CA ILE A 593 18.89 6.02 13.21
C ILE A 593 18.65 4.77 12.36
N HIS A 594 18.51 4.96 11.06
CA HIS A 594 18.33 3.89 10.08
C HIS A 594 19.12 4.15 8.79
N ILE A 595 19.05 3.19 7.87
CA ILE A 595 19.72 3.28 6.57
C ILE A 595 18.66 3.54 5.51
N ALA A 596 18.92 4.54 4.65
CA ALA A 596 18.07 4.85 3.51
C ALA A 596 18.91 5.04 2.25
N ASP A 597 18.31 4.74 1.09
CA ASP A 597 18.94 4.90 -0.22
C ASP A 597 18.46 6.19 -0.88
N PHE A 598 19.40 6.96 -1.43
CA PHE A 598 19.17 8.22 -2.14
C PHE A 598 19.85 8.17 -3.49
N GLU A 599 19.08 8.36 -4.56
CA GLU A 599 19.62 8.43 -5.92
C GLU A 599 20.04 9.86 -6.24
N VAL A 600 21.26 10.02 -6.77
CA VAL A 600 21.80 11.32 -7.20
C VAL A 600 21.15 11.72 -8.51
N PRO A 601 20.42 12.85 -8.58
CA PRO A 601 19.80 13.34 -9.81
C PRO A 601 20.81 13.59 -10.92
N SER A 602 20.37 13.49 -12.19
CA SER A 602 21.21 13.73 -13.35
C SER A 602 21.73 15.17 -13.47
N ASP A 603 21.03 16.11 -12.84
CA ASP A 603 21.31 17.54 -12.82
C ASP A 603 21.84 18.03 -11.46
N SER A 604 22.36 17.13 -10.62
CA SER A 604 22.88 17.48 -9.29
C SER A 604 24.18 18.27 -9.36
N MET A 605 24.29 19.34 -8.56
CA MET A 605 25.54 20.09 -8.36
C MET A 605 26.64 19.27 -7.67
N TRP A 606 26.30 18.09 -7.13
CA TRP A 606 27.27 17.20 -6.46
C TRP A 606 28.07 16.36 -7.45
N MET A 607 27.74 16.42 -8.75
CA MET A 607 28.45 15.71 -9.81
C MET A 607 29.94 16.08 -9.83
N GLY A 608 30.81 15.05 -9.78
CA GLY A 608 32.26 15.23 -9.79
C GLY A 608 32.89 15.73 -8.49
N GLN A 609 32.08 15.97 -7.44
CA GLN A 609 32.57 16.31 -6.12
C GLN A 609 32.87 15.06 -5.29
N THR A 610 33.91 15.16 -4.43
CA THR A 610 34.25 14.06 -3.52
C THR A 610 33.39 14.12 -2.25
N LEU A 611 33.20 12.98 -1.58
CA LEU A 611 32.51 12.89 -0.31
C LEU A 611 33.11 13.85 0.76
N LYS A 612 34.42 14.07 0.69
CA LYS A 612 35.16 15.00 1.56
C LYS A 612 34.80 16.46 1.29
N GLN A 613 34.66 16.86 0.01
CA GLN A 613 34.24 18.20 -0.39
C GLN A 613 32.80 18.47 -0.01
N LEU A 614 31.90 17.51 -0.20
CA LEU A 614 30.49 17.59 0.17
C LEU A 614 30.28 17.64 1.68
N ASN A 615 31.16 17.01 2.44
CA ASN A 615 31.14 16.99 3.92
C ASN A 615 29.75 16.71 4.51
N LEU A 616 29.07 15.68 3.98
CA LEU A 616 27.68 15.34 4.28
C LEU A 616 27.42 15.07 5.75
N GLY A 617 28.41 14.47 6.44
CA GLY A 617 28.33 14.21 7.88
C GLY A 617 28.22 15.48 8.72
N LYS A 618 28.94 16.55 8.36
CA LYS A 618 28.94 17.81 9.11
C LYS A 618 27.77 18.72 8.70
N LYS A 619 27.42 18.74 7.40
CA LYS A 619 26.36 19.62 6.89
C LYS A 619 24.96 19.08 7.24
N TYR A 620 24.73 17.76 7.08
CA TYR A 620 23.40 17.14 7.18
C TYR A 620 23.32 16.07 8.27
N GLY A 621 24.43 15.76 8.96
CA GLY A 621 24.47 14.70 9.97
C GLY A 621 24.36 13.27 9.40
N VAL A 622 24.52 13.11 8.08
CA VAL A 622 24.29 11.86 7.35
C VAL A 622 25.62 11.22 6.97
N HIS A 623 25.78 9.93 7.23
CA HIS A 623 26.98 9.17 6.87
C HIS A 623 26.71 8.20 5.73
N ILE A 624 27.52 8.24 4.66
CA ILE A 624 27.39 7.32 3.52
C ILE A 624 28.05 5.99 3.87
N SER A 625 27.26 4.92 3.89
CA SER A 625 27.71 3.55 4.18
C SER A 625 28.12 2.79 2.94
N SER A 626 27.46 3.03 1.79
CA SER A 626 27.83 2.45 0.51
C SER A 626 27.31 3.28 -0.65
N ILE A 627 27.92 3.10 -1.81
CA ILE A 627 27.49 3.71 -3.09
C ILE A 627 27.30 2.58 -4.09
N LEU A 628 26.13 2.57 -4.74
CA LEU A 628 25.83 1.65 -5.83
C LEU A 628 25.87 2.42 -7.14
N ARG A 629 26.80 2.05 -8.04
CA ARG A 629 27.01 2.65 -9.36
C ARG A 629 26.90 1.58 -10.43
N SER A 630 25.97 1.68 -11.34
CA SER A 630 25.81 0.74 -12.47
C SER A 630 25.89 -0.75 -12.09
N GLY A 631 25.30 -1.13 -10.94
CA GLY A 631 25.32 -2.50 -10.42
C GLY A 631 26.54 -2.86 -9.56
N TRP A 632 27.55 -2.02 -9.47
CA TRP A 632 28.72 -2.20 -8.61
C TRP A 632 28.54 -1.46 -7.29
N ARG A 633 28.72 -2.17 -6.17
CA ARG A 633 28.57 -1.59 -4.84
C ARG A 633 29.95 -1.38 -4.18
N VAL A 634 30.24 -0.14 -3.83
CA VAL A 634 31.40 0.24 -3.02
C VAL A 634 30.93 0.45 -1.58
N ASN A 635 31.40 -0.42 -0.67
CA ASN A 635 31.06 -0.31 0.75
C ASN A 635 32.12 0.53 1.44
N ILE A 636 31.69 1.41 2.35
CA ILE A 636 32.54 2.35 3.11
C ILE A 636 33.45 3.11 2.14
N PRO A 637 32.86 3.92 1.24
CA PRO A 637 33.65 4.70 0.28
C PRO A 637 34.60 5.66 1.01
N ASP A 638 35.79 5.82 0.45
CA ASP A 638 36.77 6.77 0.98
C ASP A 638 36.32 8.22 0.77
N GLY A 639 36.85 9.15 1.57
CA GLY A 639 36.50 10.55 1.48
C GLY A 639 36.81 11.20 0.11
N ASP A 640 37.76 10.65 -0.63
CA ASP A 640 38.15 11.09 -1.97
C ASP A 640 37.30 10.45 -3.09
N PHE A 641 36.30 9.62 -2.73
CA PHE A 641 35.38 9.01 -3.71
C PHE A 641 34.44 10.06 -4.32
N MET A 642 34.43 10.16 -5.64
CA MET A 642 33.63 11.11 -6.39
C MET A 642 32.20 10.57 -6.61
N ILE A 643 31.20 11.44 -6.49
CA ILE A 643 29.78 11.14 -6.75
C ILE A 643 29.45 11.50 -8.21
N PHE A 644 28.64 10.66 -8.86
CA PHE A 644 28.14 10.87 -10.21
C PHE A 644 26.61 10.70 -10.28
N PRO A 645 25.97 11.26 -11.31
CA PRO A 645 24.55 11.07 -11.58
C PRO A 645 24.18 9.58 -11.69
N GLY A 646 23.05 9.20 -11.10
CA GLY A 646 22.59 7.81 -11.05
C GLY A 646 23.28 6.95 -9.99
N ASP A 647 24.22 7.49 -9.21
CA ASP A 647 24.73 6.81 -8.02
C ASP A 647 23.62 6.70 -6.97
N VAL A 648 23.45 5.53 -6.39
CA VAL A 648 22.56 5.34 -5.24
C VAL A 648 23.39 5.36 -3.97
N LEU A 649 23.25 6.44 -3.20
CA LEU A 649 23.93 6.67 -1.93
C LEU A 649 23.16 5.99 -0.81
N GLN A 650 23.74 4.99 -0.19
CA GLN A 650 23.19 4.38 1.01
C GLN A 650 23.66 5.15 2.23
N ALA A 651 22.76 5.89 2.84
CA ALA A 651 23.03 6.83 3.93
C ALA A 651 22.53 6.33 5.27
N ILE A 652 23.25 6.66 6.35
CA ILE A 652 22.89 6.38 7.74
C ILE A 652 22.56 7.70 8.43
N GLY A 653 21.35 7.79 9.02
CA GLY A 653 20.90 8.98 9.72
C GLY A 653 19.53 8.80 10.37
N SER A 654 19.01 9.87 10.99
CA SER A 654 17.63 9.92 11.50
C SER A 654 16.66 10.42 10.42
N ASP A 655 15.33 10.24 10.64
CA ASP A 655 14.29 10.74 9.73
C ASP A 655 14.40 12.27 9.52
N GLU A 656 14.76 13.03 10.55
CA GLU A 656 14.99 14.48 10.46
C GLU A 656 16.20 14.80 9.56
N GLN A 657 17.30 14.09 9.76
CA GLN A 657 18.53 14.25 8.96
C GLN A 657 18.30 13.89 7.50
N PHE A 658 17.56 12.81 7.22
CA PHE A 658 17.20 12.41 5.86
C PHE A 658 16.26 13.39 5.16
N SER A 659 15.38 14.06 5.90
CA SER A 659 14.51 15.11 5.33
C SER A 659 15.34 16.28 4.82
N VAL A 660 16.27 16.79 5.64
CA VAL A 660 17.18 17.89 5.26
C VAL A 660 18.14 17.46 4.14
N PHE A 661 18.65 16.23 4.19
CA PHE A 661 19.54 15.68 3.18
C PHE A 661 18.84 15.55 1.81
N ARG A 662 17.59 15.07 1.79
CA ARG A 662 16.78 14.97 0.56
C ARG A 662 16.49 16.33 -0.03
N GLU A 663 16.10 17.29 0.82
CA GLU A 663 15.83 18.66 0.39
C GLU A 663 17.08 19.30 -0.23
N ALA A 664 18.25 19.09 0.34
CA ALA A 664 19.52 19.55 -0.22
C ALA A 664 19.84 18.88 -1.58
N LEU A 665 19.64 17.58 -1.68
CA LEU A 665 19.87 16.81 -2.93
C LEU A 665 18.93 17.24 -4.05
N GLU A 666 17.70 17.66 -3.73
CA GLU A 666 16.69 18.12 -4.68
C GLU A 666 16.84 19.60 -5.03
N ASN A 667 17.36 20.44 -4.15
CA ASN A 667 17.50 21.88 -4.37
C ASN A 667 18.84 22.27 -4.99
N GLU A 668 19.91 21.53 -4.72
CA GLU A 668 21.24 21.78 -5.30
C GLU A 668 21.34 21.15 -6.71
N ARG A 669 20.58 21.73 -7.68
CA ARG A 669 20.57 21.30 -9.07
C ARG A 669 21.29 22.32 -9.95
N LEU A 670 22.01 21.81 -10.96
CA LEU A 670 22.52 22.61 -12.06
C LEU A 670 21.31 23.17 -12.82
N GLY A 671 21.29 24.48 -13.05
CA GLY A 671 20.26 25.07 -13.90
C GLY A 671 20.28 24.39 -15.28
N VAL A 672 19.11 24.11 -15.83
CA VAL A 672 18.99 23.56 -17.19
C VAL A 672 19.67 24.55 -18.13
N ASP A 673 20.74 24.12 -18.82
CA ASP A 673 21.34 24.90 -19.87
C ASP A 673 20.31 25.05 -21.03
N PRO A 674 19.79 26.27 -21.29
CA PRO A 674 18.77 26.48 -22.32
C PRO A 674 19.28 26.12 -23.73
N ASN A 675 20.59 25.92 -23.90
CA ASN A 675 21.22 25.54 -25.17
C ASN A 675 21.66 24.07 -25.22
N ALA A 676 21.36 23.26 -24.19
CA ALA A 676 21.77 21.85 -24.19
C ALA A 676 21.20 21.04 -25.36
N GLU A 677 19.96 21.35 -25.81
CA GLU A 677 19.39 20.75 -27.02
C GLU A 677 20.07 21.15 -28.31
N LYS A 678 20.75 22.32 -28.34
CA LYS A 678 21.49 22.78 -29.52
C LYS A 678 22.88 22.16 -29.63
N ARG A 679 23.41 21.58 -28.57
CA ARG A 679 24.72 20.93 -28.50
C ARG A 679 24.67 19.42 -28.77
N ILE A 680 23.66 18.95 -29.48
CA ILE A 680 23.58 17.57 -29.90
C ILE A 680 24.64 17.28 -30.91
N MET A 681 25.50 16.28 -30.65
CA MET A 681 26.50 15.80 -31.61
C MET A 681 25.80 15.20 -32.82
N GLN A 682 26.20 15.64 -33.99
CA GLN A 682 25.68 15.17 -35.28
C GLN A 682 26.78 14.52 -36.09
N LEU A 683 26.38 13.58 -36.93
CA LEU A 683 27.26 12.92 -37.88
C LEU A 683 27.18 13.64 -39.22
N HIS A 684 28.33 13.98 -39.79
CA HIS A 684 28.42 14.70 -41.05
C HIS A 684 29.48 14.08 -41.98
N GLN A 685 29.25 14.12 -43.30
CA GLN A 685 30.23 13.74 -44.29
C GLN A 685 30.93 14.98 -44.84
N LEU A 686 32.26 14.96 -44.91
CA LEU A 686 33.05 15.98 -45.54
C LEU A 686 33.84 15.36 -46.66
N ILE A 687 33.73 15.95 -47.85
CA ILE A 687 34.49 15.56 -49.05
C ILE A 687 35.68 16.47 -49.14
N ILE A 688 36.90 15.95 -49.33
CA ILE A 688 38.13 16.69 -49.50
C ILE A 688 38.28 17.01 -50.99
N ASP A 689 38.00 18.27 -51.36
CA ASP A 689 38.15 18.75 -52.75
C ASP A 689 39.53 19.36 -52.99
N HIS A 690 39.83 19.66 -54.27
CA HIS A 690 41.08 20.25 -54.68
C HIS A 690 41.41 21.56 -53.94
N ASN A 691 40.44 22.35 -53.57
CA ASN A 691 40.59 23.63 -52.87
C ASN A 691 40.55 23.45 -51.30
N SER A 692 40.33 22.25 -50.78
CA SER A 692 40.22 22.03 -49.36
C SER A 692 41.52 22.42 -48.65
N PRO A 693 41.45 23.20 -47.56
CA PRO A 693 42.60 23.55 -46.72
C PRO A 693 43.21 22.38 -45.98
N PHE A 694 42.54 21.22 -46.00
CA PHE A 694 42.98 19.99 -45.35
C PHE A 694 43.77 19.09 -46.28
N LEU A 695 43.74 19.32 -47.62
CA LEU A 695 44.42 18.51 -48.59
C LEU A 695 45.94 18.44 -48.30
N GLY A 696 46.49 17.25 -48.32
CA GLY A 696 47.91 16.97 -48.05
C GLY A 696 48.37 17.08 -46.59
N LYS A 697 47.47 17.37 -45.65
CA LYS A 697 47.73 17.38 -44.20
C LYS A 697 47.36 16.06 -43.57
N THR A 698 48.01 15.72 -42.49
CA THR A 698 47.62 14.60 -41.61
C THR A 698 46.45 15.01 -40.70
N LEU A 699 45.81 14.05 -40.07
CA LEU A 699 44.70 14.30 -39.10
C LEU A 699 45.09 15.31 -38.02
N ILE A 700 46.33 15.24 -37.51
CA ILE A 700 46.81 16.15 -36.48
C ILE A 700 47.10 17.55 -37.07
N GLU A 701 47.73 17.63 -38.23
CA GLU A 701 48.06 18.89 -38.89
C GLU A 701 46.83 19.63 -39.42
N SER A 702 45.72 18.93 -39.66
CA SER A 702 44.46 19.51 -40.10
C SER A 702 43.81 20.43 -39.09
N GLY A 703 44.08 20.19 -37.79
CA GLY A 703 43.46 20.94 -36.68
C GLY A 703 41.94 20.75 -36.54
N ILE A 704 41.33 19.78 -37.22
CA ILE A 704 39.86 19.55 -37.20
C ILE A 704 39.34 19.39 -35.77
N ARG A 705 40.11 18.70 -34.91
CA ARG A 705 39.73 18.52 -33.54
C ARG A 705 39.91 19.77 -32.67
N ASP A 706 41.07 20.42 -32.81
CA ASP A 706 41.48 21.49 -31.88
C ASP A 706 40.90 22.85 -32.25
N LEU A 707 40.68 23.12 -33.54
CA LEU A 707 40.18 24.40 -34.03
C LEU A 707 38.66 24.40 -34.22
N TYR A 708 38.10 23.26 -34.63
CA TYR A 708 36.65 23.15 -34.95
C TYR A 708 35.87 22.29 -34.00
N SER A 709 36.51 21.70 -32.97
CA SER A 709 35.83 20.78 -32.00
C SER A 709 35.09 19.64 -32.67
N CYS A 710 35.56 19.17 -33.83
CA CYS A 710 35.02 18.04 -34.57
C CYS A 710 35.96 16.85 -34.51
N MET A 711 35.40 15.65 -34.47
CA MET A 711 36.16 14.40 -34.42
C MET A 711 35.99 13.62 -35.72
N VAL A 712 37.06 13.22 -36.36
CA VAL A 712 37.04 12.30 -37.50
C VAL A 712 36.82 10.89 -37.00
N ILE A 713 35.76 10.24 -37.45
CA ILE A 713 35.41 8.86 -37.10
C ILE A 713 36.12 7.88 -38.02
N GLY A 714 36.15 8.22 -39.33
CA GLY A 714 36.75 7.33 -40.31
C GLY A 714 36.67 7.87 -41.73
N LEU A 715 37.27 7.09 -42.65
CA LEU A 715 37.29 7.30 -44.09
C LEU A 715 36.35 6.32 -44.77
N GLU A 716 35.60 6.76 -45.74
CA GLU A 716 34.74 5.93 -46.57
C GLU A 716 35.54 5.25 -47.68
N GLU A 717 35.72 3.94 -47.63
CA GLU A 717 36.40 3.14 -48.68
C GLU A 717 35.34 2.33 -49.44
N GLY A 718 35.00 2.74 -50.67
CA GLY A 718 33.97 2.07 -51.47
C GLY A 718 32.56 2.25 -50.96
N LYS A 719 31.59 1.58 -51.58
CA LYS A 719 30.16 1.87 -51.37
C LYS A 719 29.54 1.61 -50.00
N GLN A 720 30.26 1.10 -48.99
CA GLN A 720 29.64 0.82 -47.65
C GLN A 720 30.64 0.54 -46.50
N ASN A 721 31.96 0.63 -46.65
CA ASN A 721 32.87 0.34 -45.57
C ASN A 721 33.52 1.59 -45.02
N LEU A 722 33.29 1.84 -43.73
CA LEU A 722 33.97 2.91 -42.99
C LEU A 722 35.24 2.30 -42.35
N SER A 723 36.42 2.75 -42.80
CA SER A 723 37.68 2.37 -42.18
C SER A 723 38.17 3.45 -41.20
N ALA A 724 38.88 3.06 -40.13
CA ALA A 724 39.51 4.04 -39.23
C ALA A 724 40.56 4.85 -40.01
N PHE A 725 40.52 6.19 -39.86
CA PHE A 725 41.50 7.04 -40.49
C PHE A 725 42.91 6.84 -39.90
N PRO A 726 43.91 6.36 -40.66
CA PRO A 726 45.24 6.13 -40.12
C PRO A 726 45.89 7.45 -39.67
N PRO A 727 46.50 7.54 -38.48
CA PRO A 727 46.99 8.80 -37.92
C PRO A 727 48.03 9.54 -38.80
N ASN A 728 48.83 8.77 -39.52
CA ASN A 728 49.90 9.30 -40.35
C ASN A 728 49.54 9.45 -41.84
N ARG A 729 48.31 9.10 -42.24
CA ARG A 729 47.83 9.28 -43.60
C ARG A 729 47.52 10.75 -43.83
N LYS A 730 47.88 11.25 -45.03
CA LYS A 730 47.49 12.59 -45.47
C LYS A 730 46.16 12.51 -46.20
N PHE A 731 45.35 13.56 -46.03
CA PHE A 731 44.12 13.70 -46.82
C PHE A 731 44.41 13.83 -48.28
N GLU A 732 43.73 13.07 -49.12
CA GLU A 732 43.83 13.05 -50.58
C GLU A 732 42.55 13.64 -51.20
N GLU A 733 42.66 14.14 -52.41
CA GLU A 733 41.53 14.66 -53.18
C GLU A 733 40.51 13.53 -53.46
N GLY A 734 39.25 13.77 -53.11
CA GLY A 734 38.19 12.77 -53.22
C GLY A 734 37.95 11.93 -51.96
N ASP A 735 38.75 12.09 -50.91
CA ASP A 735 38.52 11.42 -49.62
C ASP A 735 37.17 11.86 -49.04
N ILE A 736 36.33 10.89 -48.66
CA ILE A 736 35.09 11.12 -47.94
C ILE A 736 35.31 10.75 -46.48
N ILE A 737 35.37 11.75 -45.63
CA ILE A 737 35.56 11.55 -44.18
C ILE A 737 34.26 11.75 -43.40
N TRP A 738 34.06 10.90 -42.41
CA TRP A 738 32.95 11.02 -41.50
C TRP A 738 33.39 11.75 -40.23
N LEU A 739 32.61 12.76 -39.87
CA LEU A 739 32.88 13.66 -38.76
C LEU A 739 31.75 13.64 -37.77
N VAL A 740 32.09 13.82 -36.51
CA VAL A 740 31.14 14.06 -35.43
C VAL A 740 31.47 15.38 -34.76
N GLY A 741 30.48 16.24 -34.60
CA GLY A 741 30.60 17.53 -33.94
C GLY A 741 29.24 18.16 -33.65
N GLU A 742 29.25 19.31 -32.98
CA GLU A 742 28.05 20.13 -32.84
C GLU A 742 27.68 20.76 -34.19
N GLN A 743 26.39 21.04 -34.44
CA GLN A 743 25.90 21.57 -35.71
C GLN A 743 26.63 22.87 -36.13
N GLU A 744 26.92 23.77 -35.17
CA GLU A 744 27.64 25.02 -35.43
C GLU A 744 29.09 24.76 -35.85
N SER A 745 29.77 23.84 -35.20
CA SER A 745 31.14 23.41 -35.49
C SER A 745 31.25 22.73 -36.86
N LEU A 746 30.29 21.87 -37.18
CA LEU A 746 30.21 21.20 -38.49
C LEU A 746 29.94 22.16 -39.62
N ASN A 747 29.06 23.16 -39.41
CA ASN A 747 28.80 24.22 -40.39
C ASN A 747 30.04 25.09 -40.63
N ALA A 748 30.72 25.52 -39.56
CA ALA A 748 31.96 26.28 -39.66
C ALA A 748 33.06 25.51 -40.39
N LEU A 749 33.17 24.20 -40.13
CA LEU A 749 34.14 23.33 -40.82
C LEU A 749 33.78 23.17 -42.33
N SER A 750 32.48 23.03 -42.63
CA SER A 750 32.00 22.92 -44.03
C SER A 750 32.23 24.20 -44.81
N GLU A 751 32.03 25.38 -44.23
CA GLU A 751 32.29 26.69 -44.86
C GLU A 751 33.78 26.89 -45.18
N VAL A 752 34.67 26.36 -44.37
CA VAL A 752 36.13 26.46 -44.61
C VAL A 752 36.61 25.45 -45.65
N ASN A 753 35.88 24.37 -45.87
CA ASN A 753 36.21 23.31 -46.82
C ASN A 753 35.77 23.64 -48.27
N VAL A 754 34.92 24.66 -48.48
CA VAL A 754 34.50 25.17 -49.77
C VAL A 754 35.50 26.21 -50.24
#